data_cd164f288b7b855106c74b6ed3ae6a82
#
_entry.id   cd164f288b7b855106c74b6ed3ae6a82
#
_cell.length_a   1.000
_cell.length_b   1.000
_cell.length_c   1.000
_cell.angle_alpha   90.00
_cell.angle_beta   90.00
_cell.angle_gamma   90.00
#
_symmetry.space_group_name_H-M   'P 1'
#
loop_
_entity.id
_entity.type
_entity.pdbx_description
1 polymer ?
#
loop_
_entity_poly.entity_id
_entity_poly.type
_entity_poly.pdbx_seq_one_letter_code
_entity_poly.pdbx_strand_id
1 'polypeptide(L)'
;MILNAAHLKKSFVGETVIEDASFFLNEHDKAAIVGPNGAGKSTLLNLLTGELARDGGEVTLKKGCSMGYLHQDNTLDSELTIEEELTKVIQPILDLETRLAELQAEMKHSEGADLEKLLALYTETEHRYELMDGYAARSRVSGIIRGLGFGEADAGRPLSSLSGGQKTRVFLGKLLLEQPDLILLDEPTNHLDLESIEWLESYLMNYPGAVLIVSHDRFFLDRVVNKIFDLSHGRVNTYEGNYTQFTEKKEALAEAAARAYENQQAEIKHQEAVIQKLRSFNREKSIKRAESREKLLDKVERLDNPYESKKDMGLFFTPDEVSGKDVLEVQGLSKAFGDNLLFSDLNFSLKRGEHVAIMGGNGTGKTTLLKIINGLLPPDSGSVTLGTKVFCSYYDQEHQVLHPEKTLFEELQDTWPDMNNTEVRNMLAAFLFTGDDVFKRIKDLSGGERGRVSLAKLMLSHANFLLLDEPTNHLDMESKEILERAIRAFPGTVLYVSHDRYFINRTATRILNLTSGCLVNYIGNYDYYLEKKADAERAALPASAHAAKGEENESPSTSAEDYKTQKAQKAAEKKRRAELEALEHRIAELEDTLRGIEEEFLLPENQRDAAALLAIQKRKDSAEEELADCYERWETLAD
;
A
#
# COMPACT_ATOMS: atom_id res chain seq x y z
N MET A 1 -9.55 -25.45 -6.86
CA MET A 1 -9.59 -24.33 -7.81
C MET A 1 -11.02 -23.82 -7.86
N ILE A 2 -11.23 -22.53 -7.53
CA ILE A 2 -12.56 -21.91 -7.50
C ILE A 2 -12.83 -21.11 -8.78
N LEU A 3 -11.82 -20.40 -9.29
CA LEU A 3 -11.88 -19.59 -10.51
C LEU A 3 -10.69 -19.92 -11.40
N ASN A 4 -10.95 -20.04 -12.71
CA ASN A 4 -9.93 -20.15 -13.75
C ASN A 4 -10.21 -19.17 -14.87
N ALA A 5 -9.22 -18.34 -15.18
CA ALA A 5 -9.21 -17.42 -16.30
C ALA A 5 -8.14 -17.90 -17.30
N ALA A 6 -8.51 -18.14 -18.54
CA ALA A 6 -7.63 -18.66 -19.57
C ALA A 6 -7.66 -17.75 -20.82
N HIS A 7 -6.50 -17.21 -21.18
CA HIS A 7 -6.28 -16.42 -22.38
C HIS A 7 -7.28 -15.28 -22.61
N LEU A 8 -7.65 -14.57 -21.51
CA LEU A 8 -8.59 -13.46 -21.60
C LEU A 8 -8.03 -12.32 -22.45
N LYS A 9 -8.88 -11.79 -23.34
CA LYS A 9 -8.57 -10.67 -24.22
C LYS A 9 -9.65 -9.61 -24.18
N LYS A 10 -9.21 -8.34 -24.18
CA LYS A 10 -10.13 -7.20 -24.26
C LYS A 10 -9.48 -6.00 -24.93
N SER A 11 -10.18 -5.42 -25.90
CA SER A 11 -9.76 -4.21 -26.62
C SER A 11 -10.91 -3.19 -26.62
N PHE A 12 -10.58 -1.91 -26.61
CA PHE A 12 -11.52 -0.79 -26.72
C PHE A 12 -11.06 0.14 -27.86
N VAL A 13 -11.94 0.39 -28.82
CA VAL A 13 -11.73 1.36 -29.92
C VAL A 13 -10.33 1.31 -30.55
N GLY A 14 -9.79 0.09 -30.74
CA GLY A 14 -8.49 -0.13 -31.37
C GLY A 14 -7.29 -0.22 -30.41
N GLU A 15 -7.49 0.04 -29.13
CA GLU A 15 -6.46 -0.14 -28.09
C GLU A 15 -6.69 -1.47 -27.34
N THR A 16 -5.66 -2.31 -27.27
CA THR A 16 -5.73 -3.58 -26.53
C THR A 16 -5.34 -3.34 -25.08
N VAL A 17 -6.31 -3.47 -24.17
CA VAL A 17 -6.09 -3.30 -22.73
C VAL A 17 -5.61 -4.60 -22.08
N ILE A 18 -6.19 -5.74 -22.48
CA ILE A 18 -5.79 -7.08 -22.00
C ILE A 18 -5.47 -7.92 -23.24
N GLU A 19 -4.20 -8.34 -23.36
CA GLU A 19 -3.70 -9.13 -24.48
C GLU A 19 -3.81 -10.63 -24.21
N ASP A 20 -3.37 -11.06 -23.03
CA ASP A 20 -3.40 -12.46 -22.57
C ASP A 20 -3.35 -12.50 -21.05
N ALA A 21 -4.52 -12.63 -20.41
CA ALA A 21 -4.58 -12.84 -18.97
C ALA A 21 -4.97 -14.29 -18.66
N SER A 22 -4.02 -15.03 -18.09
CA SER A 22 -4.19 -16.43 -17.70
C SER A 22 -3.76 -16.62 -16.26
N PHE A 23 -4.70 -17.01 -15.37
CA PHE A 23 -4.44 -17.27 -13.95
C PHE A 23 -5.57 -18.09 -13.31
N PHE A 24 -5.30 -18.62 -12.13
CA PHE A 24 -6.29 -19.37 -11.37
C PHE A 24 -6.25 -19.03 -9.88
N LEU A 25 -7.40 -19.21 -9.22
CA LEU A 25 -7.58 -19.08 -7.78
C LEU A 25 -8.05 -20.41 -7.18
N ASN A 26 -7.51 -20.76 -6.02
CA ASN A 26 -7.99 -21.87 -5.19
C ASN A 26 -9.00 -21.37 -4.15
N GLU A 27 -9.64 -22.29 -3.43
CA GLU A 27 -10.77 -22.00 -2.55
C GLU A 27 -10.43 -21.12 -1.33
N HIS A 28 -9.19 -21.04 -0.90
CA HIS A 28 -8.79 -20.23 0.25
C HIS A 28 -7.71 -19.19 -0.12
N ASP A 29 -7.43 -19.02 -1.42
CA ASP A 29 -6.44 -18.04 -1.85
C ASP A 29 -6.90 -16.63 -1.51
N LYS A 30 -5.98 -15.83 -0.97
CA LYS A 30 -6.12 -14.39 -0.80
C LYS A 30 -5.19 -13.73 -1.81
N ALA A 31 -5.74 -13.35 -2.96
CA ALA A 31 -4.94 -12.85 -4.06
C ALA A 31 -5.17 -11.36 -4.30
N ALA A 32 -4.16 -10.69 -4.86
CA ALA A 32 -4.29 -9.32 -5.33
C ALA A 32 -3.95 -9.19 -6.81
N ILE A 33 -4.64 -8.29 -7.51
CA ILE A 33 -4.25 -7.79 -8.82
C ILE A 33 -3.53 -6.46 -8.60
N VAL A 34 -2.28 -6.37 -9.03
CA VAL A 34 -1.46 -5.15 -8.99
C VAL A 34 -1.07 -4.72 -10.40
N GLY A 35 -0.76 -3.44 -10.58
CA GLY A 35 -0.34 -2.87 -11.86
C GLY A 35 -0.58 -1.37 -11.91
N PRO A 36 0.00 -0.64 -12.89
CA PRO A 36 -0.18 0.79 -13.04
C PRO A 36 -1.64 1.19 -13.27
N ASN A 37 -1.95 2.49 -13.10
CA ASN A 37 -3.26 3.01 -13.45
C ASN A 37 -3.48 2.89 -14.97
N GLY A 38 -4.71 2.52 -15.35
CA GLY A 38 -5.03 2.26 -16.76
C GLY A 38 -4.59 0.88 -17.30
N ALA A 39 -3.88 0.06 -16.52
CA ALA A 39 -3.48 -1.29 -16.96
C ALA A 39 -4.66 -2.26 -17.19
N GLY A 40 -5.89 -1.88 -16.80
CA GLY A 40 -7.07 -2.71 -16.98
C GLY A 40 -7.46 -3.57 -15.77
N LYS A 41 -7.05 -3.19 -14.54
CA LYS A 41 -7.38 -3.95 -13.32
C LYS A 41 -8.90 -4.10 -13.11
N SER A 42 -9.66 -3.01 -13.08
CA SER A 42 -11.13 -3.04 -12.96
C SER A 42 -11.78 -3.67 -14.20
N THR A 43 -11.20 -3.48 -15.40
CA THR A 43 -11.64 -4.18 -16.61
C THR A 43 -11.52 -5.70 -16.46
N LEU A 44 -10.41 -6.18 -15.87
CA LEU A 44 -10.21 -7.59 -15.60
C LEU A 44 -11.25 -8.13 -14.61
N LEU A 45 -11.57 -7.39 -13.52
CA LEU A 45 -12.64 -7.77 -12.60
C LEU A 45 -14.01 -7.85 -13.30
N ASN A 46 -14.34 -6.87 -14.15
CA ASN A 46 -15.60 -6.87 -14.91
C ASN A 46 -15.69 -8.01 -15.94
N LEU A 47 -14.55 -8.47 -16.49
CA LEU A 47 -14.51 -9.66 -17.34
C LEU A 47 -14.75 -10.95 -16.54
N LEU A 48 -14.23 -11.02 -15.31
CA LEU A 48 -14.42 -12.17 -14.41
C LEU A 48 -15.86 -12.30 -13.94
N THR A 49 -16.54 -11.18 -13.65
CA THR A 49 -17.97 -11.15 -13.27
C THR A 49 -18.91 -11.38 -14.45
N GLY A 50 -18.42 -11.18 -15.67
CA GLY A 50 -19.25 -11.26 -16.87
C GLY A 50 -20.05 -9.99 -17.18
N GLU A 51 -19.85 -8.90 -16.44
CA GLU A 51 -20.46 -7.60 -16.70
C GLU A 51 -19.93 -6.96 -17.98
N LEU A 52 -18.66 -7.24 -18.28
CA LEU A 52 -18.06 -6.85 -19.54
C LEU A 52 -17.87 -8.08 -20.44
N ALA A 53 -18.33 -7.98 -21.69
CA ALA A 53 -18.12 -9.04 -22.67
C ALA A 53 -16.63 -9.12 -23.06
N ARG A 54 -16.06 -10.31 -23.01
CA ARG A 54 -14.69 -10.63 -23.44
C ARG A 54 -14.61 -10.75 -24.95
N ASP A 55 -13.47 -10.37 -25.53
CA ASP A 55 -13.19 -10.50 -26.97
C ASP A 55 -12.53 -11.86 -27.28
N GLY A 56 -11.94 -12.52 -26.26
CA GLY A 56 -11.38 -13.86 -26.34
C GLY A 56 -11.12 -14.48 -24.98
N GLY A 57 -10.83 -15.76 -24.95
CA GLY A 57 -10.55 -16.51 -23.73
C GLY A 57 -11.78 -17.02 -23.00
N GLU A 58 -11.57 -17.66 -21.87
CA GLU A 58 -12.60 -18.30 -21.07
C GLU A 58 -12.44 -18.01 -19.57
N VAL A 59 -13.57 -17.80 -18.88
CA VAL A 59 -13.66 -17.75 -17.42
C VAL A 59 -14.50 -18.90 -16.94
N THR A 60 -13.96 -19.72 -16.06
CA THR A 60 -14.66 -20.88 -15.48
C THR A 60 -14.72 -20.72 -13.97
N LEU A 61 -15.93 -20.64 -13.40
CA LEU A 61 -16.20 -20.69 -11.98
C LEU A 61 -16.61 -22.12 -11.59
N LYS A 62 -16.16 -22.59 -10.43
CA LYS A 62 -16.56 -23.90 -9.88
C LYS A 62 -18.07 -23.96 -9.77
N LYS A 63 -18.68 -25.05 -10.24
CA LYS A 63 -20.14 -25.21 -10.25
C LYS A 63 -20.72 -25.14 -8.83
N GLY A 64 -21.72 -24.27 -8.66
CA GLY A 64 -22.40 -24.08 -7.37
C GLY A 64 -21.70 -23.08 -6.43
N CYS A 65 -20.58 -22.45 -6.83
CA CYS A 65 -19.96 -21.39 -6.07
C CYS A 65 -20.67 -20.05 -6.29
N SER A 66 -20.83 -19.31 -5.21
CA SER A 66 -21.32 -17.94 -5.19
C SER A 66 -20.15 -16.96 -5.34
N MET A 67 -20.40 -15.85 -6.05
CA MET A 67 -19.42 -14.78 -6.23
C MET A 67 -20.04 -13.44 -5.90
N GLY A 68 -19.35 -12.63 -5.10
CA GLY A 68 -19.75 -11.28 -4.77
C GLY A 68 -18.71 -10.27 -5.26
N TYR A 69 -19.14 -9.10 -5.72
CA TYR A 69 -18.28 -8.06 -6.25
C TYR A 69 -18.59 -6.70 -5.66
N LEU A 70 -17.55 -6.03 -5.14
CA LEU A 70 -17.58 -4.65 -4.69
C LEU A 70 -17.06 -3.75 -5.81
N HIS A 71 -17.97 -2.98 -6.42
CA HIS A 71 -17.64 -1.95 -7.41
C HIS A 71 -17.20 -0.64 -6.76
N GLN A 72 -16.44 0.19 -7.50
CA GLN A 72 -16.15 1.57 -7.09
C GLN A 72 -17.40 2.46 -7.02
N ASP A 73 -18.35 2.27 -7.93
CA ASP A 73 -19.55 3.10 -8.08
C ASP A 73 -20.83 2.35 -7.67
N ASN A 74 -20.91 1.90 -6.43
CA ASN A 74 -22.12 1.28 -5.91
C ASN A 74 -23.14 2.35 -5.47
N THR A 75 -24.29 2.41 -6.14
CA THR A 75 -25.41 3.25 -5.74
C THR A 75 -26.43 2.42 -4.96
N LEU A 76 -26.53 2.68 -3.66
CA LEU A 76 -27.63 2.22 -2.83
C LEU A 76 -28.65 3.36 -2.73
N ASP A 77 -29.69 3.31 -3.52
CA ASP A 77 -30.85 4.21 -3.42
C ASP A 77 -31.98 3.48 -2.68
N SER A 78 -31.97 3.60 -1.36
CA SER A 78 -32.97 3.01 -0.47
C SER A 78 -33.33 4.00 0.62
N GLU A 79 -34.59 4.06 0.99
CA GLU A 79 -35.08 4.85 2.14
C GLU A 79 -34.83 4.13 3.48
N LEU A 80 -34.31 2.91 3.45
CA LEU A 80 -34.01 2.13 4.63
C LEU A 80 -32.80 2.68 5.40
N THR A 81 -32.77 2.35 6.66
CA THR A 81 -31.62 2.61 7.51
C THR A 81 -30.47 1.64 7.23
N ILE A 82 -29.26 1.97 7.69
CA ILE A 82 -28.09 1.10 7.56
C ILE A 82 -28.36 -0.28 8.18
N GLU A 83 -28.93 -0.30 9.39
CA GLU A 83 -29.23 -1.54 10.10
C GLU A 83 -30.28 -2.38 9.39
N GLU A 84 -31.36 -1.76 8.89
CA GLU A 84 -32.41 -2.46 8.14
C GLU A 84 -31.86 -3.08 6.85
N GLU A 85 -31.04 -2.36 6.07
CA GLU A 85 -30.45 -2.87 4.83
C GLU A 85 -29.52 -4.06 5.08
N LEU A 86 -28.68 -3.99 6.12
CA LEU A 86 -27.79 -5.08 6.48
C LEU A 86 -28.58 -6.27 7.09
N THR A 87 -29.63 -6.00 7.85
CA THR A 87 -30.47 -7.05 8.45
C THR A 87 -31.23 -7.84 7.38
N LYS A 88 -31.57 -7.24 6.24
CA LYS A 88 -32.19 -7.96 5.12
C LYS A 88 -31.36 -9.17 4.65
N VAL A 89 -30.03 -9.07 4.71
CA VAL A 89 -29.13 -10.17 4.31
C VAL A 89 -29.35 -11.40 5.19
N ILE A 90 -29.57 -11.18 6.48
CA ILE A 90 -29.80 -12.26 7.45
C ILE A 90 -31.30 -12.60 7.61
N GLN A 91 -32.22 -11.99 6.82
CA GLN A 91 -33.64 -12.24 6.90
C GLN A 91 -34.02 -13.74 6.83
N PRO A 92 -33.42 -14.57 5.93
CA PRO A 92 -33.68 -16.01 5.91
C PRO A 92 -33.35 -16.71 7.25
N ILE A 93 -32.35 -16.21 8.00
CA ILE A 93 -31.98 -16.75 9.31
C ILE A 93 -33.01 -16.31 10.36
N LEU A 94 -33.48 -15.06 10.31
CA LEU A 94 -34.49 -14.52 11.21
C LEU A 94 -35.85 -15.21 10.99
N ASP A 95 -36.17 -15.58 9.75
CA ASP A 95 -37.37 -16.36 9.42
C ASP A 95 -37.32 -17.76 10.03
N LEU A 96 -36.14 -18.41 10.05
CA LEU A 96 -35.93 -19.68 10.76
C LEU A 96 -36.09 -19.53 12.27
N GLU A 97 -35.53 -18.45 12.86
CA GLU A 97 -35.70 -18.11 14.28
C GLU A 97 -37.19 -17.98 14.65
N THR A 98 -37.92 -17.23 13.83
CA THR A 98 -39.37 -17.06 14.00
C THR A 98 -40.12 -18.43 13.88
N ARG A 99 -39.72 -19.24 12.88
CA ARG A 99 -40.32 -20.56 12.68
C ARG A 99 -40.05 -21.52 13.85
N LEU A 100 -38.84 -21.48 14.43
CA LEU A 100 -38.50 -22.24 15.63
C LEU A 100 -39.40 -21.84 16.82
N ALA A 101 -39.61 -20.53 17.01
CA ALA A 101 -40.50 -20.04 18.07
C ALA A 101 -41.96 -20.47 17.87
N GLU A 102 -42.47 -20.44 16.64
CA GLU A 102 -43.82 -20.95 16.30
C GLU A 102 -43.91 -22.44 16.59
N LEU A 103 -42.96 -23.26 16.11
CA LEU A 103 -42.94 -24.69 16.36
C LEU A 103 -42.89 -25.01 17.87
N GLN A 104 -42.12 -24.28 18.65
CA GLN A 104 -42.11 -24.42 20.12
C GLN A 104 -43.46 -24.10 20.74
N ALA A 105 -44.19 -23.10 20.23
CA ALA A 105 -45.54 -22.79 20.69
C ALA A 105 -46.56 -23.87 20.33
N GLU A 106 -46.53 -24.38 19.09
CA GLU A 106 -47.39 -25.47 18.61
C GLU A 106 -47.15 -26.76 19.40
N MET A 107 -45.91 -27.12 19.70
CA MET A 107 -45.53 -28.31 20.48
C MET A 107 -46.11 -28.30 21.91
N LYS A 108 -46.29 -27.12 22.53
CA LYS A 108 -46.87 -27.00 23.86
C LYS A 108 -48.35 -27.43 23.94
N HIS A 109 -49.04 -27.46 22.79
CA HIS A 109 -50.47 -27.75 22.68
C HIS A 109 -50.78 -29.05 21.92
N SER A 110 -49.73 -29.82 21.54
CA SER A 110 -49.86 -31.02 20.76
C SER A 110 -49.46 -32.27 21.53
N GLU A 111 -50.14 -33.40 21.31
CA GLU A 111 -49.87 -34.69 21.95
C GLU A 111 -49.81 -35.83 20.93
N GLY A 112 -49.14 -36.94 21.29
CA GLY A 112 -49.08 -38.16 20.47
C GLY A 112 -48.35 -38.03 19.15
N ALA A 113 -48.86 -38.57 18.07
CA ALA A 113 -48.20 -38.63 16.75
C ALA A 113 -47.97 -37.24 16.13
N ASP A 114 -48.77 -36.24 16.45
CA ASP A 114 -48.60 -34.87 15.94
C ASP A 114 -47.43 -34.17 16.68
N LEU A 115 -47.24 -34.44 17.95
CA LEU A 115 -46.03 -33.95 18.69
C LEU A 115 -44.75 -34.56 18.10
N GLU A 116 -44.75 -35.86 17.72
CA GLU A 116 -43.57 -36.47 17.09
C GLU A 116 -43.20 -35.82 15.76
N LYS A 117 -44.19 -35.48 14.93
CA LYS A 117 -43.94 -34.76 13.66
C LYS A 117 -43.39 -33.34 13.88
N LEU A 118 -43.95 -32.63 14.85
CA LEU A 118 -43.50 -31.28 15.20
C LEU A 118 -42.06 -31.31 15.76
N LEU A 119 -41.71 -32.32 16.58
CA LEU A 119 -40.37 -32.54 17.07
C LEU A 119 -39.36 -32.80 15.94
N ALA A 120 -39.72 -33.64 14.97
CA ALA A 120 -38.88 -33.89 13.81
C ALA A 120 -38.63 -32.61 12.99
N LEU A 121 -39.68 -31.82 12.74
CA LEU A 121 -39.58 -30.55 12.01
C LEU A 121 -38.80 -29.49 12.79
N TYR A 122 -38.95 -29.44 14.11
CA TYR A 122 -38.18 -28.56 14.97
C TYR A 122 -36.70 -28.90 14.87
N THR A 123 -36.32 -30.17 15.02
CA THR A 123 -34.94 -30.62 14.94
C THR A 123 -34.31 -30.33 13.58
N GLU A 124 -35.03 -30.53 12.50
CA GLU A 124 -34.58 -30.20 11.13
C GLU A 124 -34.36 -28.67 10.99
N THR A 125 -35.31 -27.87 11.48
CA THR A 125 -35.25 -26.40 11.38
C THR A 125 -34.11 -25.86 12.28
N GLU A 126 -33.95 -26.40 13.49
CA GLU A 126 -32.86 -26.04 14.40
C GLU A 126 -31.51 -26.39 13.82
N HIS A 127 -31.34 -27.57 13.27
CA HIS A 127 -30.12 -27.96 12.57
C HIS A 127 -29.78 -27.03 11.41
N ARG A 128 -30.79 -26.62 10.63
CA ARG A 128 -30.61 -25.65 9.54
C ARG A 128 -30.24 -24.26 10.07
N TYR A 129 -30.81 -23.82 11.20
CA TYR A 129 -30.49 -22.57 11.85
C TYR A 129 -29.06 -22.57 12.40
N GLU A 130 -28.61 -23.69 12.98
CA GLU A 130 -27.23 -23.89 13.44
C GLU A 130 -26.23 -23.88 12.28
N LEU A 131 -26.52 -24.58 11.18
CA LEU A 131 -25.67 -24.60 9.98
C LEU A 131 -25.49 -23.22 9.36
N MET A 132 -26.47 -22.32 9.51
CA MET A 132 -26.40 -20.92 9.06
C MET A 132 -25.79 -19.98 10.13
N ASP A 133 -25.24 -20.52 11.22
CA ASP A 133 -24.70 -19.76 12.36
C ASP A 133 -25.70 -18.74 12.91
N GLY A 134 -26.96 -19.18 13.08
CA GLY A 134 -28.09 -18.32 13.41
C GLY A 134 -27.94 -17.57 14.71
N TYR A 135 -27.36 -18.21 15.76
CA TYR A 135 -27.13 -17.58 17.07
C TYR A 135 -26.20 -16.36 17.00
N ALA A 136 -25.27 -16.32 16.05
CA ALA A 136 -24.34 -15.21 15.87
C ALA A 136 -24.83 -14.16 14.85
N ALA A 137 -25.92 -14.41 14.12
CA ALA A 137 -26.34 -13.59 12.98
C ALA A 137 -26.51 -12.10 13.34
N ARG A 138 -27.22 -11.78 14.43
CA ARG A 138 -27.44 -10.39 14.87
C ARG A 138 -26.13 -9.71 15.34
N SER A 139 -25.29 -10.45 16.05
CA SER A 139 -23.98 -9.92 16.50
C SER A 139 -23.02 -9.69 15.34
N ARG A 140 -23.10 -10.49 14.25
CA ARG A 140 -22.34 -10.25 13.02
C ARG A 140 -22.74 -8.93 12.37
N VAL A 141 -24.04 -8.61 12.26
CA VAL A 141 -24.51 -7.32 11.72
C VAL A 141 -23.92 -6.16 12.54
N SER A 142 -24.10 -6.19 13.87
CA SER A 142 -23.56 -5.14 14.75
C SER A 142 -22.03 -5.05 14.67
N GLY A 143 -21.34 -6.19 14.59
CA GLY A 143 -19.89 -6.26 14.46
C GLY A 143 -19.39 -5.61 13.14
N ILE A 144 -20.07 -5.86 12.03
CA ILE A 144 -19.73 -5.26 10.73
C ILE A 144 -20.03 -3.75 10.70
N ILE A 145 -21.16 -3.30 11.25
CA ILE A 145 -21.49 -1.88 11.36
C ILE A 145 -20.37 -1.13 12.10
N ARG A 146 -19.96 -1.63 13.27
CA ARG A 146 -18.87 -1.02 14.06
C ARG A 146 -17.53 -1.13 13.36
N GLY A 147 -17.22 -2.28 12.79
CA GLY A 147 -15.96 -2.53 12.09
C GLY A 147 -15.76 -1.63 10.86
N LEU A 148 -16.84 -1.23 10.21
CA LEU A 148 -16.80 -0.28 9.08
C LEU A 148 -16.85 1.19 9.53
N GLY A 149 -16.66 1.48 10.83
CA GLY A 149 -16.56 2.83 11.36
C GLY A 149 -17.88 3.58 11.47
N PHE A 150 -19.02 2.87 11.57
CA PHE A 150 -20.31 3.48 11.90
C PHE A 150 -20.56 3.42 13.40
N GLY A 151 -20.90 4.56 13.98
CA GLY A 151 -21.33 4.64 15.39
C GLY A 151 -22.74 4.08 15.62
N GLU A 152 -23.12 3.84 16.89
CA GLU A 152 -24.47 3.39 17.24
C GLU A 152 -25.55 4.36 16.78
N ALA A 153 -25.28 5.66 16.79
CA ALA A 153 -26.20 6.69 16.29
C ALA A 153 -26.35 6.68 14.75
N ASP A 154 -25.37 6.15 14.02
CA ASP A 154 -25.41 6.09 12.57
C ASP A 154 -26.25 4.92 12.05
N ALA A 155 -26.39 3.84 12.82
CA ALA A 155 -27.11 2.63 12.42
C ALA A 155 -28.58 2.93 11.99
N GLY A 156 -29.23 3.90 12.64
CA GLY A 156 -30.58 4.36 12.34
C GLY A 156 -30.67 5.44 11.24
N ARG A 157 -29.58 5.83 10.59
CA ARG A 157 -29.61 6.84 9.52
C ARG A 157 -30.07 6.25 8.21
N PRO A 158 -30.95 6.95 7.44
CA PRO A 158 -31.37 6.49 6.12
C PRO A 158 -30.22 6.55 5.11
N LEU A 159 -30.14 5.55 4.23
CA LEU A 159 -29.08 5.43 3.21
C LEU A 159 -29.06 6.63 2.25
N SER A 160 -30.21 7.26 2.00
CA SER A 160 -30.32 8.46 1.16
C SER A 160 -29.51 9.64 1.71
N SER A 161 -29.32 9.72 3.05
CA SER A 161 -28.56 10.79 3.71
C SER A 161 -27.03 10.58 3.74
N LEU A 162 -26.56 9.42 3.28
CA LEU A 162 -25.15 9.05 3.34
C LEU A 162 -24.37 9.62 2.16
N SER A 163 -23.08 9.97 2.42
CA SER A 163 -22.12 10.27 1.34
C SER A 163 -21.83 9.03 0.48
N GLY A 164 -21.29 9.25 -0.74
CA GLY A 164 -20.90 8.15 -1.64
C GLY A 164 -19.99 7.13 -0.96
N GLY A 165 -18.94 7.58 -0.30
CA GLY A 165 -18.02 6.69 0.44
C GLY A 165 -18.66 5.95 1.61
N GLN A 166 -19.66 6.56 2.29
CA GLN A 166 -20.44 5.86 3.32
C GLN A 166 -21.35 4.78 2.70
N LYS A 167 -21.97 5.04 1.56
CA LYS A 167 -22.77 4.04 0.82
C LYS A 167 -21.92 2.85 0.38
N THR A 168 -20.69 3.10 -0.12
CA THR A 168 -19.73 2.04 -0.49
C THR A 168 -19.38 1.18 0.72
N ARG A 169 -19.18 1.78 1.91
CA ARG A 169 -18.93 1.03 3.15
C ARG A 169 -20.11 0.11 3.54
N VAL A 170 -21.34 0.60 3.43
CA VAL A 170 -22.53 -0.23 3.70
C VAL A 170 -22.64 -1.39 2.71
N PHE A 171 -22.34 -1.14 1.44
CA PHE A 171 -22.33 -2.19 0.42
C PHE A 171 -21.25 -3.25 0.70
N LEU A 172 -20.04 -2.80 1.11
CA LEU A 172 -19.00 -3.72 1.58
C LEU A 172 -19.51 -4.57 2.75
N GLY A 173 -20.18 -3.96 3.75
CA GLY A 173 -20.76 -4.67 4.87
C GLY A 173 -21.78 -5.72 4.46
N LYS A 174 -22.65 -5.39 3.50
CA LYS A 174 -23.62 -6.31 2.90
C LYS A 174 -22.93 -7.52 2.26
N LEU A 175 -21.91 -7.26 1.43
CA LEU A 175 -21.13 -8.30 0.77
C LEU A 175 -20.42 -9.23 1.77
N LEU A 176 -19.86 -8.68 2.85
CA LEU A 176 -19.20 -9.45 3.91
C LEU A 176 -20.22 -10.31 4.71
N LEU A 177 -21.46 -9.83 4.89
CA LEU A 177 -22.53 -10.60 5.55
C LEU A 177 -23.04 -11.75 4.68
N GLU A 178 -23.12 -11.57 3.36
CA GLU A 178 -23.53 -12.60 2.40
C GLU A 178 -22.57 -13.79 2.35
N GLN A 179 -21.31 -13.58 2.70
CA GLN A 179 -20.24 -14.58 2.75
C GLN A 179 -20.14 -15.47 1.49
N PRO A 180 -20.05 -14.90 0.27
CA PRO A 180 -19.91 -15.71 -0.92
C PRO A 180 -18.60 -16.51 -0.94
N ASP A 181 -18.56 -17.62 -1.71
CA ASP A 181 -17.35 -18.46 -1.84
C ASP A 181 -16.14 -17.72 -2.45
N LEU A 182 -16.39 -16.72 -3.27
CA LEU A 182 -15.41 -15.82 -3.87
C LEU A 182 -15.83 -14.36 -3.73
N ILE A 183 -14.99 -13.54 -3.12
CA ILE A 183 -15.17 -12.08 -3.06
C ILE A 183 -14.18 -11.40 -4.01
N LEU A 184 -14.70 -10.49 -4.83
CA LEU A 184 -13.92 -9.56 -5.65
C LEU A 184 -14.06 -8.16 -5.04
N LEU A 185 -12.92 -7.52 -4.72
CA LEU A 185 -12.88 -6.20 -4.09
C LEU A 185 -12.08 -5.22 -4.96
N ASP A 186 -12.71 -4.16 -5.44
CA ASP A 186 -12.04 -3.08 -6.17
C ASP A 186 -11.84 -1.88 -5.23
N GLU A 187 -10.59 -1.61 -4.83
CA GLU A 187 -10.16 -0.56 -3.91
C GLU A 187 -10.97 -0.48 -2.60
N PRO A 188 -11.05 -1.57 -1.81
CA PRO A 188 -11.90 -1.63 -0.63
C PRO A 188 -11.45 -0.73 0.51
N THR A 189 -10.18 -0.30 0.51
CA THR A 189 -9.60 0.59 1.53
C THR A 189 -9.93 2.06 1.31
N ASN A 190 -10.40 2.43 0.12
CA ASN A 190 -10.81 3.79 -0.16
C ASN A 190 -11.98 4.19 0.76
N HIS A 191 -11.93 5.39 1.30
CA HIS A 191 -12.93 5.95 2.22
C HIS A 191 -13.01 5.28 3.62
N LEU A 192 -12.15 4.30 3.93
CA LEU A 192 -12.01 3.74 5.27
C LEU A 192 -10.99 4.53 6.07
N ASP A 193 -11.22 4.66 7.36
CA ASP A 193 -10.19 5.13 8.29
C ASP A 193 -9.31 3.96 8.75
N LEU A 194 -8.22 4.28 9.44
CA LEU A 194 -7.23 3.28 9.84
C LEU A 194 -7.81 2.15 10.70
N GLU A 195 -8.74 2.45 11.60
CA GLU A 195 -9.35 1.44 12.47
C GLU A 195 -10.25 0.49 11.66
N SER A 196 -11.01 1.03 10.70
CA SER A 196 -11.83 0.23 9.78
C SER A 196 -10.96 -0.62 8.83
N ILE A 197 -9.80 -0.11 8.37
CA ILE A 197 -8.86 -0.89 7.56
C ILE A 197 -8.28 -2.04 8.39
N GLU A 198 -7.83 -1.82 9.62
CA GLU A 198 -7.30 -2.86 10.52
C GLU A 198 -8.34 -3.95 10.82
N TRP A 199 -9.59 -3.54 11.00
CA TRP A 199 -10.71 -4.48 11.16
C TRP A 199 -10.94 -5.30 9.89
N LEU A 200 -10.97 -4.66 8.70
CA LEU A 200 -11.16 -5.34 7.41
C LEU A 200 -10.03 -6.33 7.13
N GLU A 201 -8.77 -5.97 7.42
CA GLU A 201 -7.62 -6.89 7.33
C GLU A 201 -7.87 -8.15 8.15
N SER A 202 -8.21 -7.96 9.43
CA SER A 202 -8.47 -9.08 10.36
C SER A 202 -9.64 -9.95 9.89
N TYR A 203 -10.68 -9.34 9.35
CA TYR A 203 -11.84 -10.04 8.80
C TYR A 203 -11.47 -10.88 7.57
N LEU A 204 -10.77 -10.28 6.58
CA LEU A 204 -10.40 -10.97 5.34
C LEU A 204 -9.34 -12.07 5.55
N MET A 205 -8.41 -11.90 6.49
CA MET A 205 -7.46 -12.95 6.87
C MET A 205 -8.18 -14.21 7.36
N ASN A 206 -9.25 -14.05 8.12
CA ASN A 206 -10.06 -15.14 8.66
C ASN A 206 -11.23 -15.56 7.76
N TYR A 207 -11.38 -14.94 6.60
CA TYR A 207 -12.47 -15.23 5.69
C TYR A 207 -12.34 -16.66 5.10
N PRO A 208 -13.40 -17.50 5.16
CA PRO A 208 -13.30 -18.90 4.74
C PRO A 208 -13.19 -19.09 3.23
N GLY A 209 -13.75 -18.17 2.42
CA GLY A 209 -13.73 -18.22 0.95
C GLY A 209 -12.45 -17.66 0.34
N ALA A 210 -12.39 -17.66 -0.98
CA ALA A 210 -11.34 -16.99 -1.74
C ALA A 210 -11.60 -15.49 -1.83
N VAL A 211 -10.53 -14.70 -1.90
CA VAL A 211 -10.62 -13.24 -2.04
C VAL A 211 -9.69 -12.79 -3.15
N LEU A 212 -10.18 -11.96 -4.05
CA LEU A 212 -9.38 -11.29 -5.08
C LEU A 212 -9.54 -9.79 -4.94
N ILE A 213 -8.43 -9.11 -4.69
CA ILE A 213 -8.39 -7.70 -4.31
C ILE A 213 -7.64 -6.89 -5.37
N VAL A 214 -8.19 -5.76 -5.77
CA VAL A 214 -7.43 -4.67 -6.39
C VAL A 214 -7.24 -3.61 -5.32
N SER A 215 -6.02 -3.26 -4.98
CA SER A 215 -5.72 -2.18 -4.02
C SER A 215 -4.37 -1.54 -4.29
N HIS A 216 -4.27 -0.27 -3.95
CA HIS A 216 -3.04 0.51 -3.92
C HIS A 216 -2.47 0.70 -2.50
N ASP A 217 -3.07 0.07 -1.50
CA ASP A 217 -2.55 0.01 -0.13
C ASP A 217 -1.60 -1.18 0.05
N ARG A 218 -0.29 -0.89 0.02
CA ARG A 218 0.77 -1.89 0.13
C ARG A 218 0.76 -2.62 1.46
N PHE A 219 0.46 -1.91 2.54
CA PHE A 219 0.44 -2.47 3.89
C PHE A 219 -0.73 -3.46 4.04
N PHE A 220 -1.89 -3.09 3.52
CA PHE A 220 -3.06 -3.94 3.45
C PHE A 220 -2.79 -5.22 2.64
N LEU A 221 -2.19 -5.08 1.45
CA LEU A 221 -1.83 -6.22 0.62
C LEU A 221 -0.81 -7.13 1.30
N ASP A 222 0.19 -6.55 1.97
CA ASP A 222 1.25 -7.34 2.62
C ASP A 222 0.73 -8.22 3.76
N ARG A 223 -0.33 -7.77 4.45
CA ARG A 223 -0.96 -8.52 5.54
C ARG A 223 -1.99 -9.55 5.09
N VAL A 224 -2.77 -9.24 4.05
CA VAL A 224 -3.95 -10.03 3.68
C VAL A 224 -3.62 -11.07 2.62
N VAL A 225 -2.74 -10.75 1.63
CA VAL A 225 -2.59 -11.59 0.44
C VAL A 225 -1.44 -12.59 0.56
N ASN A 226 -1.64 -13.76 -0.07
CA ASN A 226 -0.64 -14.81 -0.22
C ASN A 226 -0.28 -15.09 -1.70
N LYS A 227 -0.91 -14.37 -2.65
CA LYS A 227 -0.69 -14.51 -4.08
C LYS A 227 -0.89 -13.17 -4.78
N ILE A 228 -0.05 -12.84 -5.76
CA ILE A 228 -0.14 -11.59 -6.51
C ILE A 228 -0.17 -11.86 -8.01
N PHE A 229 -1.10 -11.20 -8.69
CA PHE A 229 -1.22 -11.14 -10.13
C PHE A 229 -0.77 -9.76 -10.61
N ASP A 230 0.43 -9.68 -11.22
CA ASP A 230 0.97 -8.44 -11.79
C ASP A 230 0.46 -8.26 -13.20
N LEU A 231 -0.47 -7.32 -13.39
CA LEU A 231 -1.03 -6.95 -14.68
C LEU A 231 -0.18 -5.83 -15.29
N SER A 232 0.68 -6.20 -16.24
CA SER A 232 1.55 -5.27 -16.95
C SER A 232 1.55 -5.57 -18.45
N HIS A 233 1.50 -4.51 -19.27
CA HIS A 233 1.45 -4.62 -20.74
C HIS A 233 0.37 -5.58 -21.25
N GLY A 234 -0.81 -5.58 -20.63
CA GLY A 234 -1.94 -6.43 -21.00
C GLY A 234 -1.78 -7.92 -20.67
N ARG A 235 -0.73 -8.31 -19.95
CA ARG A 235 -0.43 -9.70 -19.54
C ARG A 235 -0.40 -9.82 -18.01
N VAL A 236 -0.71 -11.02 -17.53
CA VAL A 236 -0.73 -11.32 -16.10
C VAL A 236 0.44 -12.26 -15.75
N ASN A 237 1.29 -11.81 -14.82
CA ASN A 237 2.31 -12.66 -14.22
C ASN A 237 1.90 -13.01 -12.78
N THR A 238 2.04 -14.28 -12.40
CA THR A 238 1.65 -14.77 -11.08
C THR A 238 2.87 -14.90 -10.17
N TYR A 239 2.75 -14.37 -8.95
CA TYR A 239 3.77 -14.48 -7.90
C TYR A 239 3.12 -15.04 -6.63
N GLU A 240 3.73 -16.09 -6.06
CA GLU A 240 3.35 -16.61 -4.76
C GLU A 240 4.06 -15.80 -3.66
N GLY A 241 3.30 -15.41 -2.62
CA GLY A 241 3.75 -14.64 -1.47
C GLY A 241 2.99 -13.35 -1.27
N ASN A 242 3.41 -12.57 -0.26
CA ASN A 242 2.87 -11.25 0.06
C ASN A 242 3.46 -10.15 -0.83
N TYR A 243 3.05 -8.90 -0.60
CA TYR A 243 3.49 -7.77 -1.43
C TYR A 243 5.00 -7.51 -1.33
N THR A 244 5.59 -7.61 -0.16
CA THR A 244 7.04 -7.44 0.06
C THR A 244 7.83 -8.48 -0.74
N GLN A 245 7.47 -9.75 -0.63
CA GLN A 245 8.13 -10.84 -1.39
C GLN A 245 7.96 -10.69 -2.91
N PHE A 246 6.80 -10.20 -3.36
CA PHE A 246 6.57 -9.86 -4.76
C PHE A 246 7.53 -8.79 -5.24
N THR A 247 7.67 -7.69 -4.48
CA THR A 247 8.55 -6.57 -4.83
C THR A 247 10.00 -7.04 -4.96
N GLU A 248 10.50 -7.81 -3.99
CA GLU A 248 11.86 -8.38 -4.00
C GLU A 248 12.08 -9.28 -5.23
N LYS A 249 11.14 -10.18 -5.52
CA LYS A 249 11.23 -11.06 -6.70
C LYS A 249 11.20 -10.27 -8.01
N LYS A 250 10.35 -9.25 -8.10
CA LYS A 250 10.22 -8.39 -9.29
C LYS A 250 11.50 -7.57 -9.51
N GLU A 251 12.09 -7.01 -8.46
CA GLU A 251 13.37 -6.31 -8.52
C GLU A 251 14.49 -7.23 -8.96
N ALA A 252 14.62 -8.41 -8.36
CA ALA A 252 15.62 -9.39 -8.74
C ALA A 252 15.52 -9.82 -10.21
N LEU A 253 14.29 -10.03 -10.72
CA LEU A 253 14.05 -10.34 -12.13
C LEU A 253 14.40 -9.16 -13.04
N ALA A 254 14.07 -7.93 -12.65
CA ALA A 254 14.41 -6.73 -13.39
C ALA A 254 15.93 -6.52 -13.48
N GLU A 255 16.66 -6.72 -12.37
CA GLU A 255 18.12 -6.68 -12.35
C GLU A 255 18.75 -7.77 -13.25
N ALA A 256 18.22 -9.00 -13.17
CA ALA A 256 18.70 -10.09 -14.01
C ALA A 256 18.47 -9.78 -15.50
N ALA A 257 17.30 -9.24 -15.88
CA ALA A 257 17.01 -8.80 -17.23
C ALA A 257 17.92 -7.66 -17.69
N ALA A 258 18.20 -6.68 -16.81
CA ALA A 258 19.12 -5.58 -17.10
C ALA A 258 20.54 -6.09 -17.37
N ARG A 259 21.05 -6.98 -16.53
CA ARG A 259 22.37 -7.62 -16.73
C ARG A 259 22.41 -8.43 -18.02
N ALA A 260 21.37 -9.18 -18.33
CA ALA A 260 21.29 -9.95 -19.58
C ALA A 260 21.30 -9.04 -20.81
N TYR A 261 20.56 -7.93 -20.77
CA TYR A 261 20.54 -6.91 -21.82
C TYR A 261 21.94 -6.26 -22.01
N GLU A 262 22.59 -5.83 -20.92
CA GLU A 262 23.93 -5.24 -20.98
C GLU A 262 24.96 -6.21 -21.58
N ASN A 263 24.92 -7.47 -21.15
CA ASN A 263 25.79 -8.52 -21.70
C ASN A 263 25.54 -8.73 -23.19
N GLN A 264 24.26 -8.78 -23.61
CA GLN A 264 23.92 -8.91 -25.03
C GLN A 264 24.38 -7.70 -25.84
N GLN A 265 24.18 -6.46 -25.32
CA GLN A 265 24.65 -5.24 -26.01
C GLN A 265 26.17 -5.19 -26.13
N ALA A 266 26.90 -5.61 -25.09
CA ALA A 266 28.36 -5.70 -25.13
C ALA A 266 28.83 -6.72 -26.20
N GLU A 267 28.18 -7.88 -26.29
CA GLU A 267 28.48 -8.91 -27.30
C GLU A 267 28.13 -8.42 -28.72
N ILE A 268 26.97 -7.79 -28.91
CA ILE A 268 26.59 -7.20 -30.22
C ILE A 268 27.65 -6.17 -30.66
N LYS A 269 28.01 -5.24 -29.77
CA LYS A 269 29.05 -4.21 -30.02
C LYS A 269 30.42 -4.83 -30.36
N HIS A 270 30.78 -5.90 -29.63
CA HIS A 270 32.01 -6.64 -29.94
C HIS A 270 31.99 -7.28 -31.32
N GLN A 271 30.89 -7.96 -31.68
CA GLN A 271 30.73 -8.60 -33.00
C GLN A 271 30.72 -7.56 -34.11
N GLU A 272 30.06 -6.42 -33.96
CA GLU A 272 30.09 -5.30 -34.93
C GLU A 272 31.51 -4.77 -35.12
N ALA A 273 32.30 -4.58 -34.06
CA ALA A 273 33.70 -4.16 -34.16
C ALA A 273 34.57 -5.19 -34.91
N VAL A 274 34.35 -6.50 -34.66
CA VAL A 274 35.05 -7.58 -35.37
C VAL A 274 34.65 -7.58 -36.85
N ILE A 275 33.37 -7.38 -37.20
CA ILE A 275 32.88 -7.29 -38.58
C ILE A 275 33.53 -6.09 -39.28
N GLN A 276 33.57 -4.91 -38.66
CA GLN A 276 34.24 -3.73 -39.22
C GLN A 276 35.73 -3.97 -39.46
N LYS A 277 36.43 -4.61 -38.49
CA LYS A 277 37.84 -4.95 -38.62
C LYS A 277 38.09 -5.94 -39.75
N LEU A 278 37.23 -6.94 -39.94
CA LEU A 278 37.32 -7.89 -41.05
C LEU A 278 37.09 -7.22 -42.41
N ARG A 279 36.16 -6.25 -42.52
CA ARG A 279 35.92 -5.44 -43.72
C ARG A 279 37.09 -4.52 -44.06
N SER A 280 37.76 -3.93 -43.04
CA SER A 280 38.92 -3.04 -43.26
C SER A 280 40.12 -3.73 -43.90
N PHE A 281 40.27 -5.06 -43.78
CA PHE A 281 41.34 -5.83 -44.42
C PHE A 281 41.18 -5.99 -45.92
N ASN A 282 40.03 -5.64 -46.52
CA ASN A 282 39.68 -5.61 -47.93
C ASN A 282 40.13 -6.86 -48.74
N ARG A 283 40.20 -8.05 -48.13
CA ARG A 283 40.51 -9.33 -48.74
C ARG A 283 39.22 -10.15 -48.89
N GLU A 284 39.04 -10.81 -50.06
CA GLU A 284 37.82 -11.57 -50.38
C GLU A 284 37.41 -12.59 -49.27
N LYS A 285 38.39 -13.32 -48.70
CA LYS A 285 38.15 -14.24 -47.60
C LYS A 285 37.70 -13.52 -46.32
N SER A 286 38.19 -12.31 -46.02
CA SER A 286 37.82 -11.53 -44.85
C SER A 286 36.41 -10.96 -45.02
N ILE A 287 36.05 -10.53 -46.21
CA ILE A 287 34.72 -10.03 -46.55
C ILE A 287 33.67 -11.15 -46.39
N LYS A 288 33.91 -12.36 -46.94
CA LYS A 288 33.01 -13.52 -46.76
C LYS A 288 32.82 -13.91 -45.27
N ARG A 289 33.87 -13.79 -44.45
CA ARG A 289 33.78 -14.03 -43.01
C ARG A 289 32.98 -12.93 -42.30
N ALA A 290 33.12 -11.67 -42.70
CA ALA A 290 32.32 -10.57 -42.18
C ALA A 290 30.83 -10.76 -42.51
N GLU A 291 30.47 -11.08 -43.74
CA GLU A 291 29.09 -11.37 -44.20
C GLU A 291 28.47 -12.56 -43.42
N SER A 292 29.25 -13.62 -43.19
CA SER A 292 28.78 -14.77 -42.41
C SER A 292 28.46 -14.40 -40.95
N ARG A 293 29.31 -13.56 -40.32
CA ARG A 293 29.07 -13.07 -38.94
C ARG A 293 27.90 -12.10 -38.85
N GLU A 294 27.74 -11.24 -39.87
CA GLU A 294 26.60 -10.31 -39.97
C GLU A 294 25.28 -11.09 -40.07
N LYS A 295 25.20 -12.13 -40.90
CA LYS A 295 24.04 -13.03 -40.95
C LYS A 295 23.75 -13.79 -39.64
N LEU A 296 24.76 -14.06 -38.82
CA LEU A 296 24.58 -14.63 -37.49
C LEU A 296 24.07 -13.57 -36.52
N LEU A 297 24.59 -12.34 -36.58
CA LEU A 297 24.16 -11.24 -35.76
C LEU A 297 22.70 -10.81 -36.03
N ASP A 298 22.29 -10.84 -37.33
CA ASP A 298 20.90 -10.55 -37.74
C ASP A 298 19.88 -11.58 -37.22
N LYS A 299 20.35 -12.80 -36.88
CA LYS A 299 19.49 -13.86 -36.31
C LYS A 299 19.38 -13.80 -34.78
N VAL A 300 20.17 -12.96 -34.13
CA VAL A 300 20.09 -12.81 -32.66
C VAL A 300 18.82 -12.04 -32.30
N GLU A 301 17.92 -12.68 -31.56
CA GLU A 301 16.76 -12.00 -30.98
C GLU A 301 17.26 -10.96 -29.99
N ARG A 302 16.96 -9.69 -30.28
CA ARG A 302 17.36 -8.58 -29.42
C ARG A 302 16.42 -8.53 -28.23
N LEU A 303 17.00 -8.49 -27.04
CA LEU A 303 16.25 -8.26 -25.80
C LEU A 303 15.71 -6.83 -25.77
N ASP A 304 14.52 -6.67 -25.23
CA ASP A 304 13.94 -5.35 -25.02
C ASP A 304 14.78 -4.54 -24.03
N ASN A 305 14.82 -3.23 -24.23
CA ASN A 305 15.60 -2.35 -23.38
C ASN A 305 14.92 -2.15 -22.02
N PRO A 306 15.42 -2.73 -20.92
CA PRO A 306 14.79 -2.62 -19.61
C PRO A 306 14.85 -1.21 -19.02
N TYR A 307 15.64 -0.29 -19.61
CA TYR A 307 15.79 1.10 -19.15
C TYR A 307 14.83 2.07 -19.83
N GLU A 308 14.08 1.66 -20.85
CA GLU A 308 13.10 2.54 -21.51
C GLU A 308 11.96 2.97 -20.58
N SER A 309 11.63 2.15 -19.58
CA SER A 309 10.61 2.45 -18.58
C SER A 309 11.13 3.19 -17.34
N LYS A 310 12.46 3.25 -17.12
CA LYS A 310 13.08 3.90 -15.95
C LYS A 310 13.78 5.20 -16.33
N LYS A 311 13.06 6.21 -16.75
CA LYS A 311 13.55 7.58 -16.66
C LYS A 311 13.30 8.10 -15.25
N ASP A 312 14.13 7.68 -14.30
CA ASP A 312 14.21 8.27 -12.97
C ASP A 312 14.70 9.74 -13.10
N MET A 313 13.78 10.65 -13.34
CA MET A 313 14.04 12.06 -13.13
C MET A 313 13.84 12.34 -11.65
N GLY A 314 14.94 12.62 -10.94
CA GLY A 314 14.90 13.04 -9.53
C GLY A 314 14.07 14.31 -9.39
N LEU A 315 12.93 14.20 -8.74
CA LEU A 315 12.08 15.32 -8.37
C LEU A 315 12.56 15.90 -7.05
N PHE A 316 12.88 17.19 -7.04
CA PHE A 316 13.31 17.89 -5.83
C PHE A 316 12.40 19.11 -5.61
N PHE A 317 11.81 19.19 -4.41
CA PHE A 317 11.21 20.44 -3.94
C PHE A 317 12.34 21.39 -3.51
N THR A 318 12.43 22.55 -4.11
CA THR A 318 13.40 23.58 -3.72
C THR A 318 12.68 24.84 -3.30
N PRO A 319 12.59 25.14 -2.00
CA PRO A 319 12.02 26.40 -1.54
C PRO A 319 12.92 27.59 -1.90
N ASP A 320 12.34 28.69 -2.33
CA ASP A 320 13.09 29.92 -2.68
C ASP A 320 13.75 30.56 -1.45
N GLU A 321 13.06 30.53 -0.31
CA GLU A 321 13.55 31.08 0.94
C GLU A 321 13.45 30.08 2.08
N VAL A 322 14.40 30.16 2.99
CA VAL A 322 14.40 29.35 4.22
C VAL A 322 13.53 30.05 5.26
N SER A 323 12.52 29.35 5.81
CA SER A 323 11.65 29.83 6.88
C SER A 323 12.41 30.10 8.19
N GLY A 324 11.80 30.85 9.10
CA GLY A 324 12.23 30.95 10.50
C GLY A 324 12.27 29.57 11.18
N LYS A 325 12.76 29.51 12.41
CA LYS A 325 12.85 28.25 13.19
C LYS A 325 11.46 27.73 13.58
N ASP A 326 10.59 28.62 14.00
CA ASP A 326 9.20 28.34 14.34
C ASP A 326 8.34 28.62 13.11
N VAL A 327 7.66 27.61 12.58
CA VAL A 327 6.89 27.67 11.31
C VAL A 327 5.41 27.89 11.57
N LEU A 328 4.87 27.20 12.56
CA LEU A 328 3.45 27.28 12.92
C LEU A 328 3.31 27.21 14.43
N GLU A 329 2.43 28.05 14.99
CA GLU A 329 1.99 27.98 16.38
C GLU A 329 0.46 28.02 16.43
N VAL A 330 -0.13 27.02 17.07
CA VAL A 330 -1.58 26.87 17.27
C VAL A 330 -1.85 26.91 18.77
N GLN A 331 -2.72 27.81 19.22
CA GLN A 331 -3.03 28.01 20.63
C GLN A 331 -4.54 28.02 20.86
N GLY A 332 -5.04 27.12 21.72
CA GLY A 332 -6.42 27.06 22.17
C GLY A 332 -7.46 26.86 21.07
N LEU A 333 -7.07 26.21 19.97
CA LEU A 333 -7.89 26.15 18.76
C LEU A 333 -9.11 25.24 18.97
N SER A 334 -10.31 25.77 18.69
CA SER A 334 -11.56 24.99 18.78
C SER A 334 -12.45 25.24 17.57
N LYS A 335 -13.19 24.19 17.16
CA LYS A 335 -14.14 24.25 16.04
C LYS A 335 -15.31 23.31 16.25
N ALA A 336 -16.52 23.83 16.00
CA ALA A 336 -17.76 23.07 15.95
C ALA A 336 -18.59 23.42 14.71
N PHE A 337 -19.45 22.52 14.28
CA PHE A 337 -20.49 22.79 13.27
C PHE A 337 -21.86 22.46 13.86
N GLY A 338 -22.62 23.50 14.19
CA GLY A 338 -23.86 23.34 14.94
C GLY A 338 -23.56 22.71 16.32
N ASP A 339 -24.24 21.63 16.64
CA ASP A 339 -24.05 20.87 17.89
C ASP A 339 -22.88 19.86 17.85
N ASN A 340 -22.25 19.69 16.69
CA ASN A 340 -21.15 18.75 16.51
C ASN A 340 -19.79 19.42 16.79
N LEU A 341 -19.22 19.17 17.98
CA LEU A 341 -17.88 19.61 18.35
C LEU A 341 -16.84 18.71 17.67
N LEU A 342 -16.00 19.26 16.79
CA LEU A 342 -14.93 18.51 16.14
C LEU A 342 -13.71 18.39 17.05
N PHE A 343 -13.25 19.53 17.59
CA PHE A 343 -12.10 19.57 18.51
C PHE A 343 -12.16 20.84 19.38
N SER A 344 -11.52 20.76 20.53
CA SER A 344 -11.45 21.87 21.50
C SER A 344 -10.05 21.96 22.10
N ASP A 345 -9.62 23.21 22.33
CA ASP A 345 -8.35 23.55 23.00
C ASP A 345 -7.11 22.84 22.43
N LEU A 346 -7.00 22.79 21.08
CA LEU A 346 -5.83 22.22 20.44
C LEU A 346 -4.63 23.18 20.58
N ASN A 347 -3.52 22.61 21.07
CA ASN A 347 -2.27 23.34 21.29
C ASN A 347 -1.10 22.53 20.70
N PHE A 348 -0.42 23.08 19.69
CA PHE A 348 0.79 22.49 19.11
C PHE A 348 1.60 23.51 18.32
N SER A 349 2.88 23.20 18.10
CA SER A 349 3.77 24.02 17.27
C SER A 349 4.55 23.15 16.30
N LEU A 350 4.93 23.71 15.15
CA LEU A 350 5.79 23.08 14.15
C LEU A 350 7.07 23.87 13.97
N LYS A 351 8.19 23.13 13.91
CA LYS A 351 9.50 23.70 13.64
C LYS A 351 9.93 23.41 12.20
N ARG A 352 10.85 24.23 11.71
CA ARG A 352 11.42 24.04 10.39
C ARG A 352 12.04 22.65 10.21
N GLY A 353 11.71 22.00 9.09
CA GLY A 353 12.20 20.68 8.73
C GLY A 353 11.44 19.53 9.40
N GLU A 354 10.38 19.80 10.18
CA GLU A 354 9.51 18.73 10.69
C GLU A 354 8.55 18.28 9.59
N HIS A 355 8.42 16.96 9.44
CA HIS A 355 7.38 16.33 8.63
C HIS A 355 6.36 15.69 9.57
N VAL A 356 5.18 16.29 9.67
CA VAL A 356 4.19 15.94 10.69
C VAL A 356 2.94 15.37 10.03
N ALA A 357 2.59 14.15 10.41
CA ALA A 357 1.36 13.50 9.99
C ALA A 357 0.23 13.75 11.00
N ILE A 358 -0.94 14.15 10.53
CA ILE A 358 -2.17 14.19 11.33
C ILE A 358 -2.94 12.90 11.07
N MET A 359 -3.23 12.15 12.12
CA MET A 359 -4.02 10.92 12.09
C MET A 359 -5.30 11.08 12.91
N GLY A 360 -6.26 10.20 12.73
CA GLY A 360 -7.52 10.16 13.45
C GLY A 360 -8.66 9.58 12.62
N GLY A 361 -9.76 9.21 13.26
CA GLY A 361 -10.93 8.66 12.59
C GLY A 361 -11.57 9.60 11.55
N ASN A 362 -12.45 9.08 10.73
CA ASN A 362 -13.20 9.91 9.79
C ASN A 362 -14.17 10.85 10.54
N GLY A 363 -14.27 12.09 10.06
CA GLY A 363 -15.14 13.10 10.69
C GLY A 363 -14.57 13.78 11.95
N THR A 364 -13.35 13.46 12.39
CA THR A 364 -12.72 14.11 13.57
C THR A 364 -12.26 15.55 13.29
N GLY A 365 -12.33 16.03 12.05
CA GLY A 365 -11.99 17.42 11.71
C GLY A 365 -10.57 17.63 11.16
N LYS A 366 -9.88 16.59 10.70
CA LYS A 366 -8.51 16.68 10.12
C LYS A 366 -8.41 17.69 8.98
N THR A 367 -9.25 17.54 7.95
CA THR A 367 -9.36 18.49 6.81
C THR A 367 -9.75 19.89 7.29
N THR A 368 -10.65 19.98 8.27
CA THR A 368 -11.08 21.27 8.86
C THR A 368 -9.90 21.97 9.53
N LEU A 369 -9.05 21.24 10.24
CA LEU A 369 -7.85 21.77 10.86
C LEU A 369 -6.88 22.33 9.82
N LEU A 370 -6.62 21.60 8.72
CA LEU A 370 -5.78 22.09 7.62
C LEU A 370 -6.37 23.34 6.96
N LYS A 371 -7.69 23.38 6.72
CA LYS A 371 -8.39 24.56 6.16
C LYS A 371 -8.31 25.78 7.08
N ILE A 372 -8.36 25.60 8.40
CA ILE A 372 -8.17 26.68 9.37
C ILE A 372 -6.73 27.19 9.34
N ILE A 373 -5.73 26.30 9.34
CA ILE A 373 -4.31 26.66 9.27
C ILE A 373 -4.00 27.44 7.98
N ASN A 374 -4.61 27.03 6.87
CA ASN A 374 -4.47 27.74 5.57
C ASN A 374 -5.30 29.05 5.49
N GLY A 375 -6.07 29.39 6.52
CA GLY A 375 -6.90 30.61 6.54
C GLY A 375 -8.17 30.55 5.67
N LEU A 376 -8.54 29.38 5.15
CA LEU A 376 -9.77 29.16 4.36
C LEU A 376 -11.03 29.11 5.22
N LEU A 377 -10.89 28.75 6.50
CA LEU A 377 -11.99 28.65 7.44
C LEU A 377 -11.61 29.35 8.76
N PRO A 378 -12.47 30.22 9.31
CA PRO A 378 -12.21 30.83 10.62
C PRO A 378 -12.40 29.79 11.75
N PRO A 379 -11.57 29.81 12.81
CA PRO A 379 -11.81 29.07 14.03
C PRO A 379 -12.95 29.70 14.84
N ASP A 380 -13.54 28.94 15.76
CA ASP A 380 -14.53 29.48 16.71
C ASP A 380 -13.84 30.09 17.93
N SER A 381 -12.69 29.54 18.34
CA SER A 381 -11.81 30.12 19.36
C SER A 381 -10.36 29.72 19.12
N GLY A 382 -9.44 30.44 19.77
CA GLY A 382 -8.00 30.21 19.63
C GLY A 382 -7.39 31.02 18.48
N SER A 383 -6.10 30.76 18.23
CA SER A 383 -5.34 31.47 17.21
C SER A 383 -4.35 30.56 16.48
N VAL A 384 -4.10 30.89 15.22
CA VAL A 384 -3.09 30.26 14.37
C VAL A 384 -2.10 31.34 13.94
N THR A 385 -0.83 31.15 14.22
CA THR A 385 0.23 32.11 13.89
C THR A 385 1.28 31.43 13.02
N LEU A 386 1.52 31.96 11.81
CA LEU A 386 2.63 31.54 10.96
C LEU A 386 3.90 32.29 11.33
N GLY A 387 5.01 31.59 11.30
CA GLY A 387 6.33 32.15 11.59
C GLY A 387 6.82 33.13 10.51
N THR A 388 8.01 33.71 10.75
CA THR A 388 8.62 34.65 9.82
C THR A 388 9.10 33.94 8.55
N LYS A 389 8.88 34.57 7.38
CA LYS A 389 9.26 34.02 6.05
C LYS A 389 8.67 32.65 5.78
N VAL A 390 7.46 32.38 6.28
CA VAL A 390 6.73 31.14 5.98
C VAL A 390 5.83 31.37 4.77
N PHE A 391 6.08 30.64 3.69
CA PHE A 391 5.28 30.59 2.48
C PHE A 391 4.57 29.25 2.43
N CYS A 392 3.25 29.28 2.62
CA CYS A 392 2.41 28.09 2.70
C CYS A 392 1.83 27.75 1.33
N SER A 393 1.84 26.45 0.96
CA SER A 393 1.08 25.94 -0.17
C SER A 393 0.19 24.78 0.30
N TYR A 394 -1.05 24.76 -0.15
CA TYR A 394 -2.07 23.80 0.24
C TYR A 394 -2.49 22.90 -0.92
N TYR A 395 -2.42 21.60 -0.70
CA TYR A 395 -2.93 20.58 -1.61
C TYR A 395 -4.28 20.10 -1.09
N ASP A 396 -5.36 20.36 -1.85
CA ASP A 396 -6.73 19.97 -1.53
C ASP A 396 -7.09 18.64 -2.20
N GLN A 397 -7.76 17.77 -1.48
CA GLN A 397 -8.26 16.48 -1.97
C GLN A 397 -9.19 16.63 -3.20
N GLU A 398 -9.96 17.71 -3.31
CA GLU A 398 -10.91 17.95 -4.40
C GLU A 398 -10.26 18.56 -5.66
N HIS A 399 -8.95 18.80 -5.66
CA HIS A 399 -8.19 19.36 -6.81
C HIS A 399 -8.81 20.64 -7.41
N GLN A 400 -9.44 21.49 -6.59
CA GLN A 400 -10.20 22.67 -7.03
C GLN A 400 -9.36 23.75 -7.75
N VAL A 401 -8.04 23.59 -7.80
CA VAL A 401 -7.10 24.58 -8.36
C VAL A 401 -6.83 24.35 -9.85
N LEU A 402 -7.40 23.32 -10.48
CA LEU A 402 -7.18 22.98 -11.87
C LEU A 402 -8.29 23.54 -12.77
N HIS A 403 -7.90 24.05 -13.96
CA HIS A 403 -8.84 24.60 -14.96
C HIS A 403 -9.23 23.51 -15.97
N PRO A 404 -10.48 22.98 -15.95
CA PRO A 404 -10.88 21.81 -16.75
C PRO A 404 -10.67 21.94 -18.26
N GLU A 405 -10.79 23.17 -18.80
CA GLU A 405 -10.71 23.44 -20.24
C GLU A 405 -9.29 23.60 -20.78
N LYS A 406 -8.29 23.82 -19.91
CA LYS A 406 -6.88 23.95 -20.30
C LYS A 406 -6.25 22.57 -20.54
N THR A 407 -5.22 22.57 -21.37
CA THR A 407 -4.31 21.42 -21.48
C THR A 407 -3.35 21.40 -20.29
N LEU A 408 -2.70 20.25 -20.05
CA LEU A 408 -1.67 20.14 -19.02
C LEU A 408 -0.55 21.14 -19.19
N PHE A 409 -0.14 21.34 -20.46
CA PHE A 409 0.91 22.28 -20.81
C PHE A 409 0.50 23.72 -20.50
N GLU A 410 -0.71 24.14 -20.93
CA GLU A 410 -1.24 25.47 -20.68
C GLU A 410 -1.44 25.75 -19.20
N GLU A 411 -1.88 24.76 -18.43
CA GLU A 411 -2.10 24.87 -16.99
C GLU A 411 -0.82 25.24 -16.23
N LEU A 412 0.31 24.61 -16.58
CA LEU A 412 1.60 24.93 -15.98
C LEU A 412 2.20 26.22 -16.54
N GLN A 413 2.16 26.40 -17.86
CA GLN A 413 2.75 27.56 -18.53
C GLN A 413 2.08 28.88 -18.11
N ASP A 414 0.74 28.88 -17.95
CA ASP A 414 0.00 30.08 -17.54
C ASP A 414 0.22 30.40 -16.05
N THR A 415 0.48 29.40 -15.23
CA THR A 415 0.77 29.58 -13.80
C THR A 415 2.21 30.08 -13.59
N TRP A 416 3.16 29.60 -14.40
CA TRP A 416 4.59 29.97 -14.36
C TRP A 416 5.09 30.39 -15.75
N PRO A 417 4.80 31.63 -16.17
CA PRO A 417 5.13 32.16 -17.51
C PRO A 417 6.64 32.20 -17.82
N ASP A 418 7.47 32.25 -16.76
CA ASP A 418 8.93 32.31 -16.88
C ASP A 418 9.57 30.97 -17.23
N MET A 419 8.84 29.85 -17.10
CA MET A 419 9.32 28.53 -17.48
C MET A 419 9.37 28.38 -19.01
N ASN A 420 10.48 27.84 -19.52
CA ASN A 420 10.55 27.51 -20.94
C ASN A 420 9.80 26.18 -21.25
N ASN A 421 9.48 25.98 -22.55
CA ASN A 421 8.73 24.80 -23.00
C ASN A 421 9.38 23.46 -22.61
N THR A 422 10.71 23.42 -22.51
CA THR A 422 11.46 22.22 -22.14
C THR A 422 11.31 21.94 -20.64
N GLU A 423 11.34 22.97 -19.83
CA GLU A 423 11.15 22.83 -18.36
C GLU A 423 9.74 22.34 -18.04
N VAL A 424 8.71 22.91 -18.68
CA VAL A 424 7.32 22.47 -18.49
C VAL A 424 7.16 20.99 -18.89
N ARG A 425 7.73 20.58 -20.04
CA ARG A 425 7.67 19.18 -20.50
C ARG A 425 8.46 18.26 -19.58
N ASN A 426 9.62 18.68 -19.09
CA ASN A 426 10.42 17.89 -18.14
C ASN A 426 9.68 17.71 -16.81
N MET A 427 9.01 18.76 -16.32
CA MET A 427 8.18 18.68 -15.13
C MET A 427 7.03 17.70 -15.32
N LEU A 428 6.28 17.81 -16.41
CA LEU A 428 5.19 16.90 -16.72
C LEU A 428 5.69 15.45 -16.91
N ALA A 429 6.83 15.24 -17.57
CA ALA A 429 7.43 13.93 -17.76
C ALA A 429 7.83 13.28 -16.42
N ALA A 430 8.27 14.09 -15.44
CA ALA A 430 8.57 13.63 -14.10
C ALA A 430 7.35 13.09 -13.34
N PHE A 431 6.15 13.54 -13.73
CA PHE A 431 4.86 13.02 -13.26
C PHE A 431 4.21 12.04 -14.26
N LEU A 432 5.02 11.41 -15.11
CA LEU A 432 4.60 10.37 -16.07
C LEU A 432 3.68 10.88 -17.19
N PHE A 433 3.70 12.17 -17.51
CA PHE A 433 3.04 12.71 -18.69
C PHE A 433 4.07 12.91 -19.80
N THR A 434 4.11 12.03 -20.78
CA THR A 434 5.11 12.02 -21.85
C THR A 434 4.50 12.16 -23.24
N GLY A 435 5.29 12.59 -24.21
CA GLY A 435 4.84 12.71 -25.61
C GLY A 435 3.65 13.65 -25.79
N ASP A 436 2.56 13.12 -26.35
CA ASP A 436 1.33 13.87 -26.62
C ASP A 436 0.42 14.02 -25.41
N ASP A 437 0.66 13.30 -24.31
CA ASP A 437 -0.12 13.40 -23.09
C ASP A 437 -0.14 14.82 -22.51
N VAL A 438 0.94 15.58 -22.71
CA VAL A 438 1.07 16.97 -22.26
C VAL A 438 -0.01 17.92 -22.84
N PHE A 439 -0.64 17.51 -23.93
CA PHE A 439 -1.70 18.27 -24.61
C PHE A 439 -3.11 17.76 -24.28
N LYS A 440 -3.25 16.73 -23.45
CA LYS A 440 -4.56 16.32 -22.93
C LYS A 440 -5.19 17.43 -22.11
N ARG A 441 -6.51 17.56 -22.21
CA ARG A 441 -7.26 18.53 -21.38
C ARG A 441 -7.48 17.96 -19.98
N ILE A 442 -7.47 18.84 -18.99
CA ILE A 442 -7.62 18.44 -17.58
C ILE A 442 -8.95 17.73 -17.32
N LYS A 443 -10.03 18.11 -18.01
CA LYS A 443 -11.32 17.43 -17.91
C LYS A 443 -11.31 15.97 -18.36
N ASP A 444 -10.43 15.63 -19.30
CA ASP A 444 -10.33 14.30 -19.89
C ASP A 444 -9.43 13.35 -19.06
N LEU A 445 -8.81 13.88 -17.99
CA LEU A 445 -7.93 13.14 -17.10
C LEU A 445 -8.73 12.32 -16.06
N SER A 446 -8.19 11.16 -15.71
CA SER A 446 -8.63 10.39 -14.54
C SER A 446 -8.35 11.15 -13.22
N GLY A 447 -8.99 10.72 -12.11
CA GLY A 447 -8.74 11.31 -10.79
C GLY A 447 -7.26 11.27 -10.39
N GLY A 448 -6.59 10.14 -10.62
CA GLY A 448 -5.16 9.99 -10.34
C GLY A 448 -4.25 10.86 -11.21
N GLU A 449 -4.58 11.04 -12.48
CA GLU A 449 -3.84 11.97 -13.36
C GLU A 449 -4.01 13.42 -12.92
N ARG A 450 -5.22 13.83 -12.54
CA ARG A 450 -5.46 15.16 -11.97
C ARG A 450 -4.66 15.38 -10.68
N GLY A 451 -4.60 14.37 -9.80
CA GLY A 451 -3.76 14.38 -8.60
C GLY A 451 -2.29 14.63 -8.91
N ARG A 452 -1.73 13.94 -9.91
CA ARG A 452 -0.34 14.14 -10.35
C ARG A 452 -0.07 15.55 -10.87
N VAL A 453 -1.00 16.13 -11.63
CA VAL A 453 -0.88 17.52 -12.10
C VAL A 453 -0.90 18.51 -10.92
N SER A 454 -1.81 18.31 -9.96
CA SER A 454 -1.88 19.15 -8.75
C SER A 454 -0.60 19.04 -7.92
N LEU A 455 0.01 17.86 -7.83
CA LEU A 455 1.32 17.67 -7.19
C LEU A 455 2.44 18.38 -7.95
N ALA A 456 2.43 18.34 -9.29
CA ALA A 456 3.39 19.10 -10.10
C ALA A 456 3.27 20.60 -9.84
N LYS A 457 2.06 21.14 -9.76
CA LYS A 457 1.81 22.54 -9.38
C LYS A 457 2.31 22.86 -7.98
N LEU A 458 2.07 21.97 -7.02
CA LEU A 458 2.56 22.14 -5.65
C LEU A 458 4.10 22.23 -5.60
N MET A 459 4.79 21.39 -6.37
CA MET A 459 6.26 21.40 -6.45
C MET A 459 6.81 22.71 -7.01
N LEU A 460 6.13 23.28 -7.99
CA LEU A 460 6.52 24.56 -8.61
C LEU A 460 6.14 25.78 -7.76
N SER A 461 5.40 25.61 -6.67
CA SER A 461 5.00 26.73 -5.80
C SER A 461 6.14 27.36 -5.00
N HIS A 462 7.31 26.71 -4.96
CA HIS A 462 8.50 27.14 -4.22
C HIS A 462 8.25 27.43 -2.71
N ALA A 463 7.15 26.92 -2.19
CA ALA A 463 6.76 27.09 -0.79
C ALA A 463 7.75 26.36 0.14
N ASN A 464 7.93 26.87 1.34
CA ASN A 464 8.74 26.25 2.38
C ASN A 464 7.92 25.56 3.49
N PHE A 465 6.58 25.68 3.42
CA PHE A 465 5.63 24.98 4.26
C PHE A 465 4.51 24.37 3.41
N LEU A 466 4.41 23.04 3.41
CA LEU A 466 3.41 22.29 2.65
C LEU A 466 2.30 21.79 3.57
N LEU A 467 1.05 22.06 3.19
CA LEU A 467 -0.15 21.48 3.79
C LEU A 467 -0.75 20.49 2.79
N LEU A 468 -0.83 19.19 3.14
CA LEU A 468 -1.33 18.17 2.23
C LEU A 468 -2.52 17.44 2.84
N ASP A 469 -3.66 17.45 2.13
CA ASP A 469 -4.87 16.74 2.55
C ASP A 469 -5.06 15.49 1.69
N GLU A 470 -4.81 14.32 2.28
CA GLU A 470 -4.87 12.98 1.66
C GLU A 470 -4.15 12.92 0.29
N PRO A 471 -2.84 13.29 0.22
CA PRO A 471 -2.14 13.41 -1.05
C PRO A 471 -1.89 12.07 -1.75
N THR A 472 -2.08 10.96 -1.06
CA THR A 472 -1.90 9.59 -1.59
C THR A 472 -3.17 9.00 -2.20
N ASN A 473 -4.34 9.65 -1.99
CA ASN A 473 -5.60 9.16 -2.52
C ASN A 473 -5.63 9.22 -4.05
N HIS A 474 -6.17 8.18 -4.67
CA HIS A 474 -6.25 8.00 -6.12
C HIS A 474 -4.91 7.91 -6.86
N LEU A 475 -3.77 7.96 -6.16
CA LEU A 475 -2.47 7.72 -6.77
C LEU A 475 -2.19 6.22 -6.87
N ASP A 476 -1.64 5.79 -7.99
CA ASP A 476 -1.10 4.43 -8.13
C ASP A 476 0.21 4.28 -7.32
N MET A 477 0.67 3.06 -7.19
CA MET A 477 1.85 2.74 -6.38
C MET A 477 3.10 3.48 -6.85
N GLU A 478 3.29 3.64 -8.17
CA GLU A 478 4.44 4.35 -8.75
C GLU A 478 4.37 5.86 -8.42
N SER A 479 3.20 6.47 -8.57
CA SER A 479 2.99 7.88 -8.21
C SER A 479 3.16 8.14 -6.71
N LYS A 480 2.74 7.20 -5.86
CA LYS A 480 2.99 7.26 -4.41
C LYS A 480 4.47 7.23 -4.09
N GLU A 481 5.26 6.37 -4.75
CA GLU A 481 6.72 6.32 -4.57
C GLU A 481 7.43 7.62 -4.98
N ILE A 482 6.97 8.23 -6.07
CA ILE A 482 7.47 9.53 -6.52
C ILE A 482 7.21 10.58 -5.45
N LEU A 483 5.97 10.65 -4.92
CA LEU A 483 5.59 11.57 -3.86
C LEU A 483 6.39 11.34 -2.57
N GLU A 484 6.54 10.08 -2.13
CA GLU A 484 7.33 9.71 -0.96
C GLU A 484 8.78 10.20 -1.07
N ARG A 485 9.43 9.95 -2.21
CA ARG A 485 10.81 10.41 -2.48
C ARG A 485 10.89 11.93 -2.47
N ALA A 486 9.94 12.61 -3.09
CA ALA A 486 9.89 14.07 -3.14
C ALA A 486 9.71 14.69 -1.75
N ILE A 487 8.79 14.19 -0.92
CA ILE A 487 8.58 14.67 0.45
C ILE A 487 9.81 14.40 1.32
N ARG A 488 10.40 13.21 1.25
CA ARG A 488 11.62 12.91 2.04
C ARG A 488 12.82 13.79 1.70
N ALA A 489 12.93 14.19 0.44
CA ALA A 489 14.00 15.09 -0.02
C ALA A 489 13.70 16.58 0.26
N PHE A 490 12.46 16.91 0.64
CA PHE A 490 12.06 18.30 0.87
C PHE A 490 12.70 18.87 2.13
N PRO A 491 13.48 19.97 2.03
CA PRO A 491 14.16 20.56 3.18
C PRO A 491 13.27 21.47 4.04
N GLY A 492 12.03 21.72 3.59
CA GLY A 492 11.03 22.55 4.28
C GLY A 492 10.24 21.77 5.34
N THR A 493 9.14 22.35 5.76
CA THR A 493 8.22 21.76 6.74
C THR A 493 6.99 21.22 6.05
N VAL A 494 6.51 20.04 6.45
CA VAL A 494 5.31 19.43 5.89
C VAL A 494 4.35 19.08 7.01
N LEU A 495 3.08 19.47 6.85
CA LEU A 495 1.97 19.02 7.68
C LEU A 495 0.95 18.35 6.77
N TYR A 496 0.64 17.08 7.03
CA TYR A 496 -0.24 16.36 6.14
C TYR A 496 -1.21 15.45 6.88
N VAL A 497 -2.36 15.22 6.25
CA VAL A 497 -3.33 14.19 6.63
C VAL A 497 -3.15 13.03 5.67
N SER A 498 -3.03 11.82 6.17
CA SER A 498 -3.05 10.62 5.33
C SER A 498 -3.54 9.39 6.13
N HIS A 499 -4.16 8.48 5.42
CA HIS A 499 -4.51 7.14 5.89
C HIS A 499 -3.55 6.06 5.36
N ASP A 500 -2.58 6.44 4.51
CA ASP A 500 -1.57 5.54 3.98
C ASP A 500 -0.45 5.32 5.00
N ARG A 501 -0.50 4.19 5.69
CA ARG A 501 0.44 3.79 6.76
C ARG A 501 1.88 3.71 6.26
N TYR A 502 2.08 3.23 5.02
CA TYR A 502 3.40 3.10 4.42
C TYR A 502 4.00 4.48 4.14
N PHE A 503 3.20 5.39 3.59
CA PHE A 503 3.58 6.78 3.36
C PHE A 503 3.94 7.48 4.68
N ILE A 504 3.09 7.37 5.70
CA ILE A 504 3.35 7.95 7.03
C ILE A 504 4.64 7.38 7.61
N ASN A 505 4.84 6.07 7.57
CA ASN A 505 6.02 5.42 8.15
C ASN A 505 7.33 5.88 7.50
N ARG A 506 7.30 6.17 6.20
CA ARG A 506 8.46 6.61 5.42
C ARG A 506 8.76 8.10 5.50
N THR A 507 7.75 8.93 5.71
CA THR A 507 7.86 10.39 5.59
C THR A 507 7.71 11.14 6.91
N ALA A 508 6.94 10.62 7.89
CA ALA A 508 6.71 11.30 9.16
C ALA A 508 7.93 11.24 10.08
N THR A 509 8.27 12.38 10.65
CA THR A 509 9.17 12.50 11.80
C THR A 509 8.42 12.61 13.12
N ARG A 510 7.11 12.94 13.04
CA ARG A 510 6.22 13.17 14.17
C ARG A 510 4.77 12.91 13.76
N ILE A 511 3.98 12.36 14.66
CA ILE A 511 2.55 12.07 14.44
C ILE A 511 1.70 12.81 15.47
N LEU A 512 0.66 13.48 14.98
CA LEU A 512 -0.38 14.13 15.76
C LEU A 512 -1.68 13.32 15.60
N ASN A 513 -2.07 12.59 16.62
CA ASN A 513 -3.29 11.78 16.59
C ASN A 513 -4.47 12.56 17.19
N LEU A 514 -5.45 12.89 16.35
CA LEU A 514 -6.67 13.60 16.73
C LEU A 514 -7.77 12.59 17.10
N THR A 515 -7.97 12.40 18.41
CA THR A 515 -8.92 11.42 18.95
C THR A 515 -9.81 12.10 19.98
N SER A 516 -11.12 11.90 19.87
CA SER A 516 -12.12 12.46 20.80
C SER A 516 -11.99 13.98 21.04
N GLY A 517 -11.66 14.73 19.97
CA GLY A 517 -11.49 16.18 20.03
C GLY A 517 -10.19 16.67 20.68
N CYS A 518 -9.30 15.77 21.10
CA CYS A 518 -7.99 16.06 21.68
C CYS A 518 -6.86 15.62 20.77
N LEU A 519 -5.70 16.27 20.88
CA LEU A 519 -4.52 15.98 20.08
C LEU A 519 -3.46 15.31 20.95
N VAL A 520 -3.07 14.10 20.56
CA VAL A 520 -1.98 13.35 21.22
C VAL A 520 -0.76 13.36 20.30
N ASN A 521 0.40 13.71 20.87
CA ASN A 521 1.65 13.91 20.13
C ASN A 521 2.60 12.71 20.31
N TYR A 522 3.06 12.12 19.20
CA TYR A 522 4.05 11.04 19.16
C TYR A 522 5.26 11.50 18.34
N ILE A 523 6.46 11.48 18.95
CA ILE A 523 7.71 11.88 18.29
C ILE A 523 8.34 10.63 17.69
N GLY A 524 8.09 10.40 16.40
CA GLY A 524 8.56 9.23 15.67
C GLY A 524 7.68 8.93 14.46
N ASN A 525 7.98 7.81 13.81
CA ASN A 525 7.25 7.27 12.66
C ASN A 525 6.01 6.44 13.07
N TYR A 526 5.36 5.82 12.10
CA TYR A 526 4.16 5.02 12.33
C TYR A 526 4.40 3.79 13.22
N ASP A 527 5.55 3.10 13.08
CA ASP A 527 5.89 1.94 13.91
C ASP A 527 6.04 2.34 15.39
N TYR A 528 6.69 3.47 15.67
CA TYR A 528 6.79 4.02 17.01
C TYR A 528 5.41 4.39 17.60
N TYR A 529 4.53 4.96 16.77
CA TYR A 529 3.14 5.24 17.17
C TYR A 529 2.41 3.97 17.61
N LEU A 530 2.50 2.88 16.81
CA LEU A 530 1.86 1.60 17.13
C LEU A 530 2.39 1.01 18.44
N GLU A 531 3.70 1.04 18.66
CA GLU A 531 4.31 0.57 19.91
C GLU A 531 3.75 1.33 21.13
N LYS A 532 3.69 2.66 21.03
CA LYS A 532 3.20 3.51 22.11
C LYS A 532 1.69 3.39 22.35
N LYS A 533 0.91 3.22 21.28
CA LYS A 533 -0.53 2.95 21.38
C LYS A 533 -0.79 1.63 22.12
N ALA A 534 -0.09 0.57 21.75
CA ALA A 534 -0.19 -0.72 22.40
C ALA A 534 0.23 -0.69 23.88
N ASP A 535 1.28 0.06 24.22
CA ASP A 535 1.71 0.27 25.61
C ASP A 535 0.63 1.01 26.43
N ALA A 536 0.00 2.05 25.86
CA ALA A 536 -1.06 2.81 26.50
C ALA A 536 -2.34 1.96 26.70
N GLU A 537 -2.72 1.15 25.72
CA GLU A 537 -3.86 0.23 25.82
C GLU A 537 -3.64 -0.86 26.88
N ARG A 538 -2.43 -1.42 26.96
CA ARG A 538 -2.06 -2.36 28.05
C ARG A 538 -2.10 -1.72 29.43
N ALA A 539 -1.71 -0.46 29.53
CA ALA A 539 -1.75 0.29 30.80
C ALA A 539 -3.18 0.68 31.22
N ALA A 540 -4.09 0.84 30.25
CA ALA A 540 -5.49 1.21 30.48
C ALA A 540 -6.39 0.01 30.83
N LEU A 541 -5.95 -1.24 30.61
CA LEU A 541 -6.68 -2.43 31.06
C LEU A 541 -6.70 -2.49 32.58
N PRO A 542 -7.88 -2.38 33.22
CA PRO A 542 -7.97 -2.42 34.68
C PRO A 542 -7.50 -3.78 35.20
N ALA A 543 -6.70 -3.75 36.27
CA ALA A 543 -6.21 -4.92 37.00
C ALA A 543 -7.32 -5.89 37.53
N SER A 544 -8.60 -5.58 37.28
CA SER A 544 -9.76 -6.34 37.71
C SER A 544 -10.19 -7.48 36.75
N ALA A 545 -9.58 -7.65 35.60
CA ALA A 545 -9.90 -8.76 34.70
C ALA A 545 -9.29 -10.11 35.12
N HIS A 546 -8.49 -10.14 36.19
CA HIS A 546 -7.95 -11.38 36.78
C HIS A 546 -8.75 -11.92 38.00
N ALA A 547 -9.90 -11.30 38.36
CA ALA A 547 -10.66 -11.68 39.55
C ALA A 547 -11.96 -12.46 39.27
N ALA A 548 -12.17 -13.01 38.09
CA ALA A 548 -13.38 -13.80 37.80
C ALA A 548 -13.05 -15.11 37.02
N LYS A 549 -12.20 -15.94 37.63
CA LYS A 549 -12.24 -17.41 37.43
C LYS A 549 -11.88 -18.06 38.73
N GLY A 550 -12.85 -18.85 39.22
CA GLY A 550 -12.94 -19.49 40.49
C GLY A 550 -11.70 -20.19 41.00
N GLU A 551 -11.67 -20.21 42.30
CA GLU A 551 -10.81 -20.98 43.17
C GLU A 551 -10.71 -22.45 42.70
N GLU A 552 -9.55 -22.83 42.16
CA GLU A 552 -9.01 -24.16 42.33
C GLU A 552 -7.50 -24.03 42.56
N ASN A 553 -7.09 -24.64 43.68
CA ASN A 553 -5.74 -24.70 44.21
C ASN A 553 -4.70 -25.07 43.15
N GLU A 554 -3.72 -24.19 42.92
CA GLU A 554 -2.35 -24.62 42.64
C GLU A 554 -1.36 -23.51 43.02
N SER A 555 -0.24 -23.91 43.62
CA SER A 555 0.81 -23.18 44.29
C SER A 555 1.51 -22.11 43.42
N PRO A 556 1.99 -21.00 44.01
CA PRO A 556 2.64 -19.90 43.28
C PRO A 556 4.14 -20.16 43.07
N SER A 557 4.53 -20.68 41.93
CA SER A 557 5.96 -20.79 41.57
C SER A 557 6.29 -20.87 40.07
N THR A 558 5.64 -20.11 39.17
CA THR A 558 6.08 -20.18 37.74
C THR A 558 6.15 -18.85 37.00
N SER A 559 5.58 -17.78 37.48
CA SER A 559 5.51 -16.51 36.73
C SER A 559 6.75 -15.60 36.84
N ALA A 560 7.61 -15.81 37.88
CA ALA A 560 8.84 -15.03 38.04
C ALA A 560 10.04 -15.62 37.28
N GLU A 561 10.03 -16.91 36.98
CA GLU A 561 11.07 -17.60 36.20
C GLU A 561 10.85 -17.40 34.70
N ASP A 562 9.60 -17.41 34.23
CA ASP A 562 9.29 -17.14 32.81
C ASP A 562 9.61 -15.71 32.38
N TYR A 563 9.37 -14.72 33.26
CA TYR A 563 9.76 -13.32 32.99
C TYR A 563 11.28 -13.13 33.01
N LYS A 564 11.99 -13.84 33.91
CA LYS A 564 13.46 -13.81 33.90
C LYS A 564 14.05 -14.53 32.68
N THR A 565 13.46 -15.63 32.25
CA THR A 565 13.89 -16.37 31.05
C THR A 565 13.61 -15.57 29.78
N GLN A 566 12.46 -14.92 29.62
CA GLN A 566 12.17 -14.03 28.47
C GLN A 566 13.09 -12.80 28.44
N LYS A 567 13.38 -12.20 29.60
CA LYS A 567 14.30 -11.07 29.69
C LYS A 567 15.74 -11.49 29.39
N ALA A 568 16.14 -12.69 29.81
CA ALA A 568 17.45 -13.25 29.49
C ALA A 568 17.56 -13.63 28.00
N GLN A 569 16.48 -14.15 27.38
CA GLN A 569 16.43 -14.44 25.95
C GLN A 569 16.50 -13.17 25.12
N LYS A 570 15.73 -12.13 25.42
CA LYS A 570 15.82 -10.82 24.73
C LYS A 570 17.18 -10.13 24.91
N ALA A 571 17.81 -10.29 26.08
CA ALA A 571 19.17 -9.76 26.31
C ALA A 571 20.23 -10.55 25.51
N ALA A 572 20.07 -11.87 25.40
CA ALA A 572 20.94 -12.73 24.60
C ALA A 572 20.78 -12.45 23.10
N GLU A 573 19.56 -12.27 22.63
CA GLU A 573 19.26 -11.93 21.24
C GLU A 573 19.79 -10.54 20.85
N LYS A 574 19.64 -9.55 21.74
CA LYS A 574 20.25 -8.23 21.53
C LYS A 574 21.78 -8.27 21.49
N LYS A 575 22.38 -9.14 22.32
CA LYS A 575 23.84 -9.32 22.33
C LYS A 575 24.31 -10.05 21.05
N ARG A 576 23.60 -11.09 20.62
CA ARG A 576 23.84 -11.81 19.36
C ARG A 576 23.77 -10.86 18.16
N ARG A 577 22.76 -9.98 18.11
CA ARG A 577 22.60 -9.00 17.04
C ARG A 577 23.73 -7.97 17.00
N ALA A 578 24.15 -7.47 18.17
CA ALA A 578 25.28 -6.54 18.26
C ALA A 578 26.62 -7.19 17.88
N GLU A 579 26.82 -8.48 18.19
CA GLU A 579 28.00 -9.26 17.77
C GLU A 579 27.99 -9.51 16.26
N LEU A 580 26.82 -9.78 15.65
CA LEU A 580 26.66 -9.91 14.20
C LEU A 580 27.01 -8.60 13.46
N GLU A 581 26.46 -7.47 13.90
CA GLU A 581 26.76 -6.15 13.32
C GLU A 581 28.27 -5.80 13.42
N ALA A 582 28.91 -6.16 14.54
CA ALA A 582 30.35 -5.94 14.72
C ALA A 582 31.19 -6.83 13.78
N LEU A 583 30.78 -8.08 13.55
CA LEU A 583 31.44 -8.99 12.60
C LEU A 583 31.26 -8.53 11.15
N GLU A 584 30.07 -8.08 10.76
CA GLU A 584 29.82 -7.54 9.42
C GLU A 584 30.67 -6.30 9.12
N HIS A 585 30.80 -5.42 10.11
CA HIS A 585 31.69 -4.25 9.98
C HIS A 585 33.17 -4.68 9.82
N ARG A 586 33.60 -5.70 10.59
CA ARG A 586 34.98 -6.21 10.51
C ARG A 586 35.26 -6.92 9.19
N ILE A 587 34.31 -7.67 8.66
CA ILE A 587 34.39 -8.30 7.33
C ILE A 587 34.57 -7.22 6.25
N ALA A 588 33.75 -6.16 6.27
CA ALA A 588 33.86 -5.06 5.32
C ALA A 588 35.24 -4.33 5.39
N GLU A 589 35.78 -4.11 6.59
CA GLU A 589 37.11 -3.53 6.76
C GLU A 589 38.22 -4.43 6.20
N LEU A 590 38.12 -5.75 6.39
CA LEU A 590 39.10 -6.71 5.88
C LEU A 590 39.02 -6.85 4.35
N GLU A 591 37.82 -6.80 3.76
CA GLU A 591 37.65 -6.78 2.31
C GLU A 591 38.23 -5.53 1.65
N ASP A 592 38.04 -4.35 2.28
CA ASP A 592 38.67 -3.10 1.80
C ASP A 592 40.19 -3.12 1.94
N THR A 593 40.74 -3.69 3.03
CA THR A 593 42.18 -3.89 3.19
C THR A 593 42.75 -4.86 2.17
N LEU A 594 42.06 -5.96 1.85
CA LEU A 594 42.49 -6.90 0.80
C LEU A 594 42.51 -6.23 -0.57
N ARG A 595 41.50 -5.42 -0.89
CA ARG A 595 41.45 -4.64 -2.13
C ARG A 595 42.64 -3.68 -2.24
N GLY A 596 42.96 -2.96 -1.15
CA GLY A 596 44.14 -2.07 -1.10
C GLY A 596 45.46 -2.82 -1.26
N ILE A 597 45.58 -4.02 -0.68
CA ILE A 597 46.78 -4.88 -0.84
C ILE A 597 46.89 -5.39 -2.29
N GLU A 598 45.79 -5.72 -2.95
CA GLU A 598 45.79 -6.11 -4.36
C GLU A 598 46.18 -4.95 -5.30
N GLU A 599 45.77 -3.74 -5.00
CA GLU A 599 46.19 -2.55 -5.73
C GLU A 599 47.70 -2.29 -5.51
N GLU A 600 48.24 -2.43 -4.27
CA GLU A 600 49.67 -2.36 -4.00
C GLU A 600 50.47 -3.42 -4.77
N PHE A 601 49.90 -4.63 -4.94
CA PHE A 601 50.55 -5.72 -5.69
C PHE A 601 50.67 -5.42 -7.18
N LEU A 602 49.75 -4.64 -7.75
CA LEU A 602 49.72 -4.26 -9.16
C LEU A 602 50.63 -3.06 -9.49
N LEU A 603 51.16 -2.36 -8.49
CA LEU A 603 52.05 -1.21 -8.71
C LEU A 603 53.38 -1.63 -9.38
N PRO A 604 53.82 -0.97 -10.47
CA PRO A 604 55.04 -1.34 -11.20
C PRO A 604 56.31 -1.25 -10.36
N GLU A 605 56.31 -0.45 -9.30
CA GLU A 605 57.42 -0.28 -8.37
C GLU A 605 57.62 -1.52 -7.49
N ASN A 606 56.51 -2.12 -7.02
CA ASN A 606 56.54 -3.32 -6.18
C ASN A 606 56.88 -4.59 -6.97
N GLN A 607 56.51 -4.65 -8.26
CA GLN A 607 56.79 -5.80 -9.12
C GLN A 607 58.29 -6.03 -9.40
N ARG A 608 59.14 -5.06 -9.13
CA ARG A 608 60.61 -5.15 -9.32
C ARG A 608 61.38 -5.53 -8.07
N ASP A 609 60.73 -5.55 -6.91
CA ASP A 609 61.39 -5.88 -5.63
C ASP A 609 60.79 -7.14 -5.03
N ALA A 610 61.53 -8.24 -5.07
CA ALA A 610 61.11 -9.55 -4.57
C ALA A 610 60.88 -9.54 -3.04
N ALA A 611 61.56 -8.67 -2.27
CA ALA A 611 61.35 -8.55 -0.83
C ALA A 611 60.03 -7.81 -0.51
N ALA A 612 59.67 -6.79 -1.29
CA ALA A 612 58.41 -6.06 -1.20
C ALA A 612 57.22 -6.97 -1.55
N LEU A 613 57.33 -7.74 -2.63
CA LEU A 613 56.27 -8.71 -3.02
C LEU A 613 56.01 -9.77 -1.93
N LEU A 614 57.10 -10.27 -1.30
CA LEU A 614 56.97 -11.26 -0.22
C LEU A 614 56.30 -10.68 1.05
N ALA A 615 56.58 -9.40 1.34
CA ALA A 615 55.93 -8.69 2.45
C ALA A 615 54.43 -8.42 2.18
N ILE A 616 54.08 -8.02 0.95
CA ILE A 616 52.71 -7.80 0.52
C ILE A 616 51.92 -9.14 0.55
N GLN A 617 52.53 -10.23 0.06
CA GLN A 617 51.90 -11.55 0.09
C GLN A 617 51.64 -12.01 1.53
N LYS A 618 52.57 -11.82 2.48
CA LYS A 618 52.31 -12.17 3.89
C LYS A 618 51.18 -11.37 4.52
N ARG A 619 51.07 -10.08 4.16
CA ARG A 619 49.94 -9.25 4.62
C ARG A 619 48.60 -9.72 4.03
N LYS A 620 48.61 -10.16 2.75
CA LYS A 620 47.45 -10.74 2.09
C LYS A 620 47.04 -12.03 2.77
N ASP A 621 47.95 -12.97 2.95
CA ASP A 621 47.69 -14.27 3.57
C ASP A 621 47.11 -14.11 5.00
N SER A 622 47.66 -13.16 5.80
CA SER A 622 47.15 -12.86 7.14
C SER A 622 45.76 -12.25 7.13
N ALA A 623 45.45 -11.36 6.18
CA ALA A 623 44.12 -10.76 6.05
C ALA A 623 43.08 -11.75 5.54
N GLU A 624 43.43 -12.67 4.64
CA GLU A 624 42.57 -13.75 4.16
C GLU A 624 42.26 -14.75 5.29
N GLU A 625 43.22 -15.06 6.16
CA GLU A 625 43.03 -15.94 7.32
C GLU A 625 42.07 -15.31 8.36
N GLU A 626 42.27 -14.01 8.68
CA GLU A 626 41.33 -13.27 9.55
C GLU A 626 39.94 -13.15 8.96
N LEU A 627 39.82 -12.96 7.65
CA LEU A 627 38.53 -12.89 6.96
C LEU A 627 37.79 -14.22 7.02
N ALA A 628 38.50 -15.34 6.80
CA ALA A 628 37.93 -16.68 6.91
C ALA A 628 37.39 -16.96 8.34
N ASP A 629 38.16 -16.60 9.37
CA ASP A 629 37.74 -16.71 10.77
C ASP A 629 36.51 -15.85 11.10
N CYS A 630 36.41 -14.66 10.52
CA CYS A 630 35.24 -13.79 10.69
C CYS A 630 34.00 -14.38 10.02
N TYR A 631 34.12 -14.97 8.83
CA TYR A 631 33.01 -15.64 8.15
C TYR A 631 32.54 -16.90 8.90
N GLU A 632 33.45 -17.72 9.42
CA GLU A 632 33.09 -18.91 10.21
C GLU A 632 32.32 -18.54 11.51
N ARG A 633 32.74 -17.44 12.16
CA ARG A 633 32.03 -16.91 13.34
C ARG A 633 30.69 -16.29 12.97
N TRP A 634 30.62 -15.61 11.84
CA TRP A 634 29.38 -15.02 11.34
C TRP A 634 28.36 -16.11 11.02
N GLU A 635 28.78 -17.20 10.36
CA GLU A 635 27.92 -18.33 10.02
C GLU A 635 27.40 -19.04 11.28
N THR A 636 28.26 -19.27 12.28
CA THR A 636 27.85 -19.87 13.57
C THR A 636 26.93 -18.99 14.41
N LEU A 637 26.96 -17.66 14.22
CA LEU A 637 26.07 -16.73 14.90
C LEU A 637 24.80 -16.42 14.09
N ALA A 638 24.79 -16.64 12.78
CA ALA A 638 23.64 -16.44 11.92
C ALA A 638 22.63 -17.61 12.00
N ASP A 639 23.12 -18.85 12.20
CA ASP A 639 22.30 -20.02 12.52
C ASP A 639 21.73 -19.94 13.98
#